data_9330564feb18bfbefc04916f1b7cb57e
#
_entry.id   9330564feb18bfbefc04916f1b7cb57e
#
_cell.length_a   1.000
_cell.length_b   1.000
_cell.length_c   1.000
_cell.angle_alpha   90.00
_cell.angle_beta   90.00
_cell.angle_gamma   90.00
#
_symmetry.space_group_name_H-M   'P 1'
#
loop_
_entity.id
_entity.type
_entity.pdbx_description
1 polymer ?
#
loop_
_entity_poly.entity_id
_entity_poly.type
_entity_poly.pdbx_seq_one_letter_code
_entity_poly.pdbx_strand_id
1 'polypeptide(L)'
;MHRYLQGAAAAALAMAAFPASAQVVGAADGRTLSSDAANAPTIVLQDQRPASRSYHFGEAVDSGSSTFRREAVEDQAPGSGDANEVLKALPTVQFSSTQGRASRAELQDLRPENISISGGSIYENLFVLDGVGVNSRLDVSNDNANHYIEGNAAASAQTVWVDANLIGEIIVRDSNVSAEYGQFTGGVVEMATRRPGSVFGVETHYGETSPALAQFRMSDKVRDALNGAYPDEPDYMKRRYGVAVDLPLNDRIRTLWAYTRSEAEVTNYRGANWVQYGDYGQKSLSQTLMVKAEADLKDDLLLTGQVTWSPYESAFSHPNGIDNWVFLNGGGLTGRVGLEGRRGEAEWTLDLTHAWSNNDRDSERPGTVNVSTTAGIDWCSGSSCSLGGPGILWQEQNDTTLKGRWTQPLGVGRLRAGFEIANISAQKGQPYSAAFRHVSSTAAQLRIEVGPQTVCLDPAEAAAGTCVTGAYALAQRNDTTAFDTQVDLQSYSLWGEYDFDWAGFMVRAGLRYDYESFLENHNFAPRLSVSRDLPFAGMNLTGGLNRYFGRSFLGYALRENYPGNRIYRRTPTVVNGQNVWANEWTLYSHSETARYSNADLDTPYTDEFTVALRGPIAWIGGEYRIKGIVRESRDQFASSESTSEVYDVETGGVSTRRVYTVTNDGERSYRGLSLEYVREFGRDHALSFSTNWSHTDATNISYFDISDETEFEGEYVYYQGEVVPKLRALADNQLLDFASPLIVNGVWSARWLDGRLRTNVNARWRDGFSRVDDTLVNITVNGVRYDVYDKVEYKASVDVNLAATFELAKTRYGAAALDLRVNNLFNSVLNQEYSTASQPYQLGRNLWVGLKYRY
;
A
#
# COMPACT_ATOMS: atom_id res chain seq x y z
N MET A 1 3.87 -7.77 23.68
CA MET A 1 4.83 -6.68 23.94
C MET A 1 6.07 -7.08 24.76
N HIS A 2 5.99 -7.89 25.81
CA HIS A 2 7.18 -8.25 26.63
C HIS A 2 8.13 -9.32 26.03
N ARG A 3 7.69 -10.13 25.07
CA ARG A 3 8.52 -11.17 24.42
C ARG A 3 9.34 -10.68 23.22
N TYR A 4 8.95 -9.57 22.59
CA TYR A 4 9.58 -9.07 21.37
C TYR A 4 10.75 -8.10 21.61
N LEU A 5 10.78 -7.42 22.75
CA LEU A 5 11.90 -6.57 23.16
C LEU A 5 13.20 -7.34 23.46
N GLN A 6 13.12 -8.64 23.77
CA GLN A 6 14.30 -9.46 24.05
C GLN A 6 15.06 -9.89 22.78
N GLY A 7 14.37 -10.04 21.63
CA GLY A 7 15.01 -10.41 20.36
C GLY A 7 15.76 -9.25 19.70
N ALA A 8 15.16 -8.06 19.69
CA ALA A 8 15.75 -6.86 19.10
C ALA A 8 16.94 -6.32 19.92
N ALA A 9 16.90 -6.47 21.25
CA ALA A 9 18.01 -6.09 22.12
C ALA A 9 19.24 -7.01 21.96
N ALA A 10 19.05 -8.29 21.65
CA ALA A 10 20.15 -9.23 21.45
C ALA A 10 20.91 -8.99 20.13
N ALA A 11 20.22 -8.56 19.07
CA ALA A 11 20.85 -8.20 17.80
C ALA A 11 21.62 -6.88 17.88
N ALA A 12 21.13 -5.91 18.66
CA ALA A 12 21.80 -4.62 18.88
C ALA A 12 23.03 -4.75 19.82
N LEU A 13 22.98 -5.67 20.81
CA LEU A 13 24.11 -5.90 21.72
C LEU A 13 25.28 -6.68 21.08
N ALA A 14 25.03 -7.49 20.09
CA ALA A 14 26.11 -8.24 19.39
C ALA A 14 27.02 -7.34 18.54
N MET A 15 26.56 -6.11 18.16
CA MET A 15 27.35 -5.13 17.43
C MET A 15 28.05 -4.09 18.32
N ALA A 16 27.72 -4.02 19.61
CA ALA A 16 28.23 -3.00 20.54
C ALA A 16 29.52 -3.38 21.31
N ALA A 17 30.14 -4.53 21.04
CA ALA A 17 31.28 -5.05 21.79
C ALA A 17 32.65 -4.79 21.11
N PHE A 18 32.89 -3.54 20.63
CA PHE A 18 34.24 -3.12 20.25
C PHE A 18 34.60 -1.82 20.99
N PRO A 19 35.78 -1.72 21.62
CA PRO A 19 36.16 -0.54 22.37
C PRO A 19 36.51 0.64 21.44
N ALA A 20 35.82 1.75 21.65
CA ALA A 20 36.07 3.01 20.98
C ALA A 20 37.31 3.70 21.53
N SER A 21 38.33 3.86 20.70
CA SER A 21 39.36 4.89 20.88
C SER A 21 39.28 5.87 19.73
N ALA A 22 38.64 6.99 19.98
CA ALA A 22 38.55 8.08 19.01
C ALA A 22 39.86 8.89 18.96
N GLN A 23 40.54 8.88 17.83
CA GLN A 23 41.53 9.90 17.48
C GLN A 23 41.05 10.65 16.24
N VAL A 24 40.93 11.95 16.38
CA VAL A 24 40.65 12.89 15.29
C VAL A 24 41.92 13.06 14.45
N VAL A 25 41.88 12.67 13.16
CA VAL A 25 42.89 13.05 12.19
C VAL A 25 42.20 13.56 10.92
N GLY A 26 42.71 14.71 10.46
CA GLY A 26 42.16 15.56 9.41
C GLY A 26 42.23 14.99 8.01
N ALA A 27 41.52 15.70 7.14
CA ALA A 27 41.22 15.44 5.74
C ALA A 27 42.46 15.23 4.84
N ALA A 28 42.30 14.38 3.88
CA ALA A 28 42.55 14.45 2.44
C ALA A 28 42.93 13.11 1.84
N ASP A 29 42.19 12.68 0.86
CA ASP A 29 42.66 12.47 -0.53
C ASP A 29 41.61 11.63 -1.29
N GLY A 30 41.10 12.24 -2.33
CA GLY A 30 40.24 11.57 -3.29
C GLY A 30 41.00 10.50 -4.08
N ARG A 31 40.51 9.28 -4.02
CA ARG A 31 40.85 8.24 -5.00
C ARG A 31 39.71 8.03 -5.95
N THR A 32 39.89 8.48 -7.17
CA THR A 32 39.04 8.23 -8.32
C THR A 32 39.08 6.76 -8.70
N LEU A 33 37.95 6.10 -8.57
CA LEU A 33 37.68 4.86 -9.31
C LEU A 33 37.05 5.24 -10.64
N SER A 34 37.53 4.63 -11.71
CA SER A 34 37.25 5.01 -13.10
C SER A 34 35.77 4.98 -13.46
N SER A 35 35.35 5.93 -14.28
CA SER A 35 34.01 6.32 -14.67
C SER A 35 33.27 5.39 -15.62
N ASP A 36 33.68 4.13 -15.82
CA ASP A 36 33.09 3.23 -16.82
C ASP A 36 32.20 2.11 -16.27
N ALA A 37 31.83 2.17 -15.00
CA ALA A 37 30.89 1.25 -14.39
C ALA A 37 29.45 1.79 -14.38
N ALA A 38 29.04 2.50 -15.43
CA ALA A 38 27.66 2.87 -15.62
C ALA A 38 26.90 1.63 -16.09
N ASN A 39 25.88 1.22 -15.36
CA ASN A 39 24.81 0.27 -15.72
C ASN A 39 24.80 -1.10 -15.08
N ALA A 40 25.00 -1.15 -13.81
CA ALA A 40 24.39 -2.22 -13.05
C ALA A 40 23.25 -1.61 -12.21
N PRO A 41 22.14 -2.28 -11.99
CA PRO A 41 21.25 -2.01 -10.86
C PRO A 41 22.02 -2.42 -9.60
N THR A 42 23.00 -1.67 -9.30
CA THR A 42 23.87 -1.79 -8.15
C THR A 42 23.47 -0.66 -7.26
N ILE A 43 23.51 -0.85 -5.99
CA ILE A 43 23.74 0.22 -5.03
C ILE A 43 25.02 0.92 -5.48
N VAL A 44 24.90 1.76 -6.50
CA VAL A 44 26.00 2.50 -7.10
C VAL A 44 26.45 3.49 -6.06
N LEU A 45 27.73 3.58 -5.87
CA LEU A 45 28.41 4.65 -5.18
C LEU A 45 27.71 6.01 -5.48
N GLN A 46 26.82 6.42 -4.60
CA GLN A 46 26.00 7.64 -4.74
C GLN A 46 26.83 8.93 -4.87
N ASP A 47 28.14 8.87 -4.69
CA ASP A 47 28.94 10.02 -4.33
C ASP A 47 29.66 10.73 -5.49
N GLN A 48 29.53 10.30 -6.74
CA GLN A 48 30.32 10.88 -7.84
C GLN A 48 29.52 11.44 -9.03
N ARG A 49 28.21 11.29 -9.05
CA ARG A 49 27.43 11.89 -10.13
C ARG A 49 26.91 13.26 -9.70
N PRO A 50 26.82 14.24 -10.61
CA PRO A 50 26.33 15.56 -10.24
C PRO A 50 24.92 15.47 -9.64
N ALA A 51 24.69 16.24 -8.57
CA ALA A 51 23.40 16.38 -7.92
C ALA A 51 22.34 16.76 -8.97
N SER A 52 21.24 16.03 -9.03
CA SER A 52 20.13 16.29 -9.94
C SER A 52 18.85 16.51 -9.18
N ARG A 53 18.05 17.47 -9.65
CA ARG A 53 16.77 17.88 -9.04
C ARG A 53 15.56 17.40 -9.81
N SER A 54 15.79 16.68 -10.91
CA SER A 54 14.79 15.98 -11.68
C SER A 54 15.11 14.49 -11.68
N TYR A 55 14.18 13.67 -12.18
CA TYR A 55 14.50 12.28 -12.46
C TYR A 55 15.30 12.17 -13.76
N HIS A 56 16.02 11.05 -13.89
CA HIS A 56 16.80 10.72 -15.07
C HIS A 56 16.26 9.48 -15.73
N PHE A 57 16.29 9.44 -17.05
CA PHE A 57 16.00 8.23 -17.80
C PHE A 57 17.13 7.20 -17.62
N GLY A 58 16.77 5.93 -17.58
CA GLY A 58 17.72 4.82 -17.67
C GLY A 58 18.47 4.79 -19.00
N GLU A 59 19.28 3.78 -19.21
CA GLU A 59 19.96 3.57 -20.51
C GLU A 59 18.98 3.27 -21.63
N ALA A 60 19.46 3.27 -22.85
CA ALA A 60 18.66 3.02 -24.02
C ALA A 60 17.96 1.66 -23.97
N VAL A 61 18.70 0.59 -23.64
CA VAL A 61 18.13 -0.76 -23.47
C VAL A 61 17.22 -0.91 -22.22
N ASP A 62 17.26 0.07 -21.31
CA ASP A 62 16.50 0.14 -20.07
C ASP A 62 15.47 1.28 -20.14
N SER A 63 14.77 1.35 -21.27
CA SER A 63 13.93 2.48 -21.68
C SER A 63 12.77 2.78 -20.76
N GLY A 64 12.36 1.83 -19.90
CA GLY A 64 11.31 1.97 -18.88
C GLY A 64 11.81 2.44 -17.53
N SER A 65 13.12 2.69 -17.36
CA SER A 65 13.68 3.08 -16.08
C SER A 65 13.69 4.60 -15.88
N SER A 66 13.38 5.05 -14.66
CA SER A 66 13.47 6.44 -14.20
C SER A 66 14.06 6.48 -12.80
N THR A 67 15.10 7.30 -12.59
CA THR A 67 15.85 7.37 -11.32
C THR A 67 15.70 8.75 -10.69
N PHE A 68 15.21 8.79 -9.46
CA PHE A 68 15.21 9.98 -8.59
C PHE A 68 16.36 9.87 -7.61
N ARG A 69 17.25 10.85 -7.60
CA ARG A 69 18.31 10.95 -6.60
C ARG A 69 17.84 11.72 -5.38
N ARG A 70 18.63 11.69 -4.32
CA ARG A 70 18.32 12.28 -3.02
C ARG A 70 17.79 13.72 -3.13
N GLU A 71 18.42 14.57 -3.92
CA GLU A 71 17.99 15.96 -4.05
C GLU A 71 16.60 16.09 -4.69
N ALA A 72 16.31 15.25 -5.70
CA ALA A 72 14.98 15.21 -6.32
C ALA A 72 13.94 14.67 -5.35
N VAL A 73 14.28 13.64 -4.55
CA VAL A 73 13.42 13.10 -3.51
C VAL A 73 13.15 14.14 -2.43
N GLU A 74 14.19 14.81 -1.89
CA GLU A 74 14.04 15.85 -0.86
C GLU A 74 13.19 17.05 -1.33
N ASP A 75 13.35 17.48 -2.58
CA ASP A 75 12.61 18.61 -3.14
C ASP A 75 11.15 18.27 -3.40
N GLN A 76 10.84 17.03 -3.80
CA GLN A 76 9.49 16.57 -4.17
C GLN A 76 8.75 15.85 -3.04
N ALA A 77 9.45 15.46 -1.95
CA ALA A 77 8.83 14.78 -0.82
C ALA A 77 7.66 15.60 -0.24
N PRO A 78 6.52 14.97 0.04
CA PRO A 78 5.37 15.64 0.65
C PRO A 78 5.63 15.97 2.13
N GLY A 79 4.72 16.75 2.72
CA GLY A 79 4.74 17.02 4.16
C GLY A 79 4.55 15.76 5.00
N SER A 80 3.80 14.78 4.52
CA SER A 80 3.60 13.46 5.15
C SER A 80 4.87 12.64 5.27
N GLY A 81 5.82 12.81 4.35
CA GLY A 81 7.05 12.01 4.26
C GLY A 81 6.89 10.69 3.50
N ASP A 82 5.76 10.48 2.83
CA ASP A 82 5.54 9.30 2.00
C ASP A 82 6.43 9.34 0.76
N ALA A 83 7.28 8.32 0.61
CA ALA A 83 8.19 8.20 -0.52
C ALA A 83 7.46 7.90 -1.85
N ASN A 84 6.30 7.23 -1.81
CA ASN A 84 5.53 6.93 -3.01
C ASN A 84 5.02 8.21 -3.68
N GLU A 85 4.71 9.25 -2.94
CA GLU A 85 4.20 10.49 -3.51
C GLU A 85 5.23 11.23 -4.41
N VAL A 86 6.52 10.96 -4.26
CA VAL A 86 7.57 11.46 -5.18
C VAL A 86 7.32 10.98 -6.61
N LEU A 87 6.71 9.81 -6.76
CA LEU A 87 6.43 9.16 -8.04
C LEU A 87 5.31 9.83 -8.84
N LYS A 88 4.61 10.83 -8.28
CA LYS A 88 3.64 11.68 -9.00
C LYS A 88 4.23 12.36 -10.23
N ALA A 89 5.54 12.56 -10.26
CA ALA A 89 6.24 13.15 -11.40
C ALA A 89 6.26 12.23 -12.63
N LEU A 90 6.05 10.91 -12.46
CA LEU A 90 6.07 9.94 -13.55
C LEU A 90 4.68 9.80 -14.19
N PRO A 91 4.62 9.74 -15.53
CA PRO A 91 3.34 9.72 -16.26
C PRO A 91 2.62 8.37 -16.16
N THR A 92 3.36 7.27 -15.99
CA THR A 92 2.85 5.90 -15.95
C THR A 92 2.42 5.46 -14.54
N VAL A 93 2.62 6.34 -13.53
CA VAL A 93 2.22 6.09 -12.14
C VAL A 93 0.91 6.80 -11.83
N GLN A 94 -0.09 6.02 -11.42
CA GLN A 94 -1.36 6.51 -10.95
C GLN A 94 -1.52 6.22 -9.45
N PHE A 95 -2.27 7.08 -8.77
CA PHE A 95 -2.55 6.97 -7.34
C PHE A 95 -4.00 6.55 -7.13
N SER A 96 -4.26 5.88 -6.01
CA SER A 96 -5.60 5.51 -5.61
C SER A 96 -6.53 6.74 -5.57
N SER A 97 -7.78 6.51 -5.87
CA SER A 97 -8.85 7.50 -5.76
C SER A 97 -9.13 7.92 -4.30
N THR A 98 -8.61 7.18 -3.32
CA THR A 98 -8.66 7.55 -1.90
C THR A 98 -7.74 8.73 -1.58
N GLN A 99 -6.73 8.99 -2.40
CA GLN A 99 -5.79 10.08 -2.19
C GLN A 99 -6.51 11.45 -2.11
N GLY A 100 -6.24 12.18 -1.04
CA GLY A 100 -6.83 13.49 -0.78
C GLY A 100 -8.25 13.46 -0.21
N ARG A 101 -8.81 12.29 0.12
CA ARG A 101 -10.03 12.22 0.93
C ARG A 101 -9.75 12.80 2.32
N ALA A 102 -10.80 13.36 2.91
CA ALA A 102 -10.77 13.88 4.26
C ALA A 102 -11.76 13.15 5.16
N SER A 103 -11.99 11.87 4.92
CA SER A 103 -12.65 11.02 5.91
C SER A 103 -11.77 10.88 7.16
N ARG A 104 -12.36 10.58 8.28
CA ARG A 104 -11.61 10.41 9.53
C ARG A 104 -10.59 9.30 9.41
N ALA A 105 -10.92 8.20 8.75
CA ALA A 105 -10.03 7.09 8.54
C ALA A 105 -8.83 7.47 7.63
N GLU A 106 -9.07 8.17 6.53
CA GLU A 106 -8.02 8.63 5.61
C GLU A 106 -7.11 9.71 6.25
N LEU A 107 -7.70 10.62 7.03
CA LEU A 107 -6.92 11.60 7.77
C LEU A 107 -6.07 10.95 8.86
N GLN A 108 -6.50 9.82 9.41
CA GLN A 108 -5.77 9.06 10.42
C GLN A 108 -4.68 8.17 9.80
N ASP A 109 -4.85 7.73 8.55
CA ASP A 109 -3.93 6.81 7.88
C ASP A 109 -2.54 7.43 7.69
N LEU A 110 -1.50 6.63 7.98
CA LEU A 110 -0.09 6.99 7.86
C LEU A 110 0.67 5.97 7.00
N ARG A 111 -0.02 5.02 6.38
CA ARG A 111 0.58 4.05 5.45
C ARG A 111 0.95 4.74 4.13
N PRO A 112 1.88 4.18 3.36
CA PRO A 112 2.20 4.70 2.04
C PRO A 112 0.98 4.69 1.10
N GLU A 113 0.88 5.69 0.25
CA GLU A 113 -0.14 5.77 -0.79
C GLU A 113 -0.04 4.58 -1.76
N ASN A 114 -1.18 4.01 -2.10
CA ASN A 114 -1.28 2.95 -3.09
C ASN A 114 -1.08 3.49 -4.50
N ILE A 115 -0.28 2.78 -5.29
CA ILE A 115 0.05 3.16 -6.66
C ILE A 115 -0.17 2.03 -7.65
N SER A 116 -0.58 2.40 -8.86
CA SER A 116 -0.60 1.56 -10.05
C SER A 116 0.52 1.99 -10.98
N ILE A 117 1.21 1.05 -11.60
CA ILE A 117 2.25 1.31 -12.60
C ILE A 117 1.88 0.61 -13.90
N SER A 118 1.76 1.37 -14.99
CA SER A 118 1.46 0.86 -16.35
C SER A 118 0.27 -0.11 -16.37
N GLY A 119 -0.84 0.26 -15.70
CA GLY A 119 -2.08 -0.50 -15.66
C GLY A 119 -2.07 -1.72 -14.73
N GLY A 120 -1.00 -1.94 -13.96
CA GLY A 120 -0.96 -2.97 -12.93
C GLY A 120 -1.75 -2.57 -11.69
N SER A 121 -2.34 -3.54 -11.00
CA SER A 121 -2.97 -3.33 -9.70
C SER A 121 -1.94 -3.01 -8.62
N ILE A 122 -2.38 -2.48 -7.49
CA ILE A 122 -1.49 -2.06 -6.37
C ILE A 122 -0.58 -3.20 -5.89
N TYR A 123 -1.09 -4.41 -5.82
CA TYR A 123 -0.38 -5.61 -5.37
C TYR A 123 0.50 -6.27 -6.45
N GLU A 124 0.41 -5.83 -7.69
CA GLU A 124 1.22 -6.35 -8.81
C GLU A 124 2.56 -5.65 -8.96
N ASN A 125 2.77 -4.54 -8.25
CA ASN A 125 4.06 -3.87 -8.21
C ASN A 125 5.03 -4.59 -7.27
N LEU A 126 6.31 -4.60 -7.63
CA LEU A 126 7.38 -5.05 -6.75
C LEU A 126 7.97 -3.84 -6.02
N PHE A 127 7.93 -3.86 -4.69
CA PHE A 127 8.61 -2.89 -3.84
C PHE A 127 9.84 -3.52 -3.20
N VAL A 128 10.98 -2.88 -3.40
CA VAL A 128 12.26 -3.29 -2.85
C VAL A 128 12.86 -2.16 -2.04
N LEU A 129 13.18 -2.40 -0.78
CA LEU A 129 13.85 -1.45 0.11
C LEU A 129 15.23 -1.98 0.48
N ASP A 130 16.29 -1.28 0.07
CA ASP A 130 17.69 -1.69 0.30
C ASP A 130 17.96 -3.16 -0.11
N GLY A 131 17.39 -3.61 -1.22
CA GLY A 131 17.55 -4.98 -1.73
C GLY A 131 16.62 -6.02 -1.10
N VAL A 132 15.83 -5.66 -0.09
CA VAL A 132 14.83 -6.52 0.55
C VAL A 132 13.47 -6.32 -0.11
N GLY A 133 12.81 -7.40 -0.53
CA GLY A 133 11.41 -7.34 -0.96
C GLY A 133 10.51 -7.03 0.24
N VAL A 134 9.69 -6.00 0.13
CA VAL A 134 8.82 -5.53 1.23
C VAL A 134 7.33 -5.61 0.86
N ASN A 135 6.97 -6.50 -0.04
CA ASN A 135 5.58 -6.70 -0.42
C ASN A 135 4.84 -7.63 0.55
N SER A 136 3.58 -7.33 0.82
CA SER A 136 2.67 -8.27 1.45
C SER A 136 2.27 -9.38 0.48
N ARG A 137 2.10 -10.59 0.99
CA ARG A 137 1.54 -11.76 0.28
C ARG A 137 0.22 -12.23 0.90
N LEU A 138 -0.26 -11.53 1.92
CA LEU A 138 -1.46 -11.90 2.66
C LEU A 138 -2.67 -11.11 2.17
N ASP A 139 -2.80 -9.88 2.59
CA ASP A 139 -3.95 -9.03 2.30
C ASP A 139 -3.48 -7.74 1.65
N VAL A 140 -3.65 -7.63 0.36
CA VAL A 140 -2.97 -6.62 -0.44
C VAL A 140 -3.92 -5.73 -1.25
N SER A 141 -5.20 -6.08 -1.28
CA SER A 141 -6.19 -5.39 -2.14
C SER A 141 -6.89 -4.23 -1.46
N ASN A 142 -6.62 -4.01 -0.17
CA ASN A 142 -7.40 -3.08 0.58
C ASN A 142 -6.85 -1.66 0.52
N ASP A 143 -7.45 -0.83 -0.31
CA ASP A 143 -7.18 0.61 -0.41
C ASP A 143 -8.12 1.45 0.46
N ASN A 144 -9.05 0.83 1.20
CA ASN A 144 -10.00 1.50 2.06
C ASN A 144 -9.55 1.46 3.53
N ALA A 145 -9.26 2.62 4.10
CA ALA A 145 -8.86 2.74 5.51
C ALA A 145 -9.93 2.27 6.52
N ASN A 146 -11.17 2.06 6.08
CA ASN A 146 -12.26 1.58 6.94
C ASN A 146 -12.35 0.04 7.07
N HIS A 147 -11.58 -0.72 6.30
CA HIS A 147 -11.63 -2.19 6.33
C HIS A 147 -11.08 -2.85 7.60
N TYR A 148 -10.69 -2.07 8.60
CA TYR A 148 -10.27 -2.59 9.91
C TYR A 148 -11.35 -3.39 10.62
N ILE A 149 -12.63 -3.21 10.27
CA ILE A 149 -13.77 -3.91 10.90
C ILE A 149 -13.91 -5.34 10.36
N GLU A 150 -13.57 -5.58 9.10
CA GLU A 150 -14.04 -6.72 8.31
C GLU A 150 -13.06 -7.89 8.12
N GLY A 151 -11.97 -7.93 8.79
CA GLY A 151 -11.10 -9.13 8.77
C GLY A 151 -9.71 -8.92 8.20
N ASN A 152 -9.49 -7.91 7.35
CA ASN A 152 -8.19 -7.61 6.74
C ASN A 152 -7.63 -6.29 7.27
N ALA A 153 -7.53 -6.22 8.57
CA ALA A 153 -7.12 -5.03 9.29
C ALA A 153 -5.80 -4.48 8.78
N ALA A 154 -5.78 -3.20 8.39
CA ALA A 154 -4.59 -2.41 8.10
C ALA A 154 -3.66 -2.99 7.00
N ALA A 155 -4.19 -3.77 6.07
CA ALA A 155 -3.41 -4.28 4.94
C ALA A 155 -2.73 -3.14 4.16
N SER A 156 -1.52 -3.39 3.71
CA SER A 156 -0.76 -2.48 2.84
C SER A 156 0.01 -3.32 1.82
N ALA A 157 0.12 -2.82 0.61
CA ALA A 157 0.97 -3.45 -0.41
C ALA A 157 2.44 -3.52 0.02
N GLN A 158 2.85 -2.64 0.93
CA GLN A 158 4.19 -2.60 1.54
C GLN A 158 4.12 -2.95 3.02
N THR A 159 4.91 -3.93 3.45
CA THR A 159 4.99 -4.37 4.85
C THR A 159 5.94 -3.51 5.68
N VAL A 160 6.94 -2.92 5.05
CA VAL A 160 7.92 -2.01 5.66
C VAL A 160 8.10 -0.80 4.76
N TRP A 161 8.09 0.37 5.36
CA TRP A 161 8.33 1.65 4.67
C TRP A 161 9.19 2.58 5.50
N VAL A 162 9.78 3.54 4.85
CA VAL A 162 10.65 4.54 5.48
C VAL A 162 10.27 5.94 5.04
N ASP A 163 10.56 6.90 5.89
CA ASP A 163 10.39 8.32 5.59
C ASP A 163 11.25 8.78 4.40
N ALA A 164 10.69 9.59 3.51
CA ALA A 164 11.37 10.10 2.32
C ALA A 164 12.71 10.83 2.63
N ASN A 165 12.88 11.41 3.84
CA ASN A 165 14.16 12.02 4.22
C ASN A 165 15.29 10.99 4.41
N LEU A 166 14.98 9.71 4.58
CA LEU A 166 15.97 8.64 4.68
C LEU A 166 16.34 8.05 3.32
N ILE A 167 15.57 8.35 2.28
CA ILE A 167 15.79 7.83 0.93
C ILE A 167 16.96 8.57 0.28
N GLY A 168 17.88 7.79 -0.27
CA GLY A 168 18.98 8.26 -1.09
C GLY A 168 18.69 8.22 -2.59
N GLU A 169 17.94 7.20 -3.02
CA GLU A 169 17.58 7.00 -4.42
C GLU A 169 16.28 6.20 -4.55
N ILE A 170 15.47 6.54 -5.56
CA ILE A 170 14.32 5.74 -5.99
C ILE A 170 14.50 5.44 -7.48
N ILE A 171 14.41 4.16 -7.83
CA ILE A 171 14.40 3.72 -9.23
C ILE A 171 13.05 3.09 -9.52
N VAL A 172 12.35 3.61 -10.51
CA VAL A 172 11.09 3.04 -11.00
C VAL A 172 11.33 2.43 -12.36
N ARG A 173 10.89 1.18 -12.52
CA ARG A 173 10.88 0.49 -13.81
C ARG A 173 9.44 0.20 -14.17
N ASP A 174 8.92 0.93 -15.11
CA ASP A 174 7.53 0.84 -15.54
C ASP A 174 7.32 -0.08 -16.75
N SER A 175 8.38 -0.47 -17.43
CA SER A 175 8.39 -1.34 -18.59
C SER A 175 9.82 -1.79 -18.93
N ASN A 176 9.95 -2.76 -19.82
CA ASN A 176 11.24 -3.26 -20.33
C ASN A 176 12.21 -3.65 -19.21
N VAL A 177 11.69 -4.38 -18.20
CA VAL A 177 12.38 -4.69 -16.95
C VAL A 177 13.34 -5.87 -17.13
N SER A 178 14.54 -5.75 -16.58
CA SER A 178 15.60 -6.78 -16.54
C SER A 178 15.11 -8.13 -15.97
N ALA A 179 15.70 -9.26 -16.45
CA ALA A 179 15.45 -10.60 -15.95
C ALA A 179 15.84 -10.79 -14.47
N GLU A 180 16.62 -9.89 -13.88
CA GLU A 180 16.92 -9.86 -12.44
C GLU A 180 15.65 -9.76 -11.59
N TYR A 181 14.62 -9.05 -12.08
CA TYR A 181 13.38 -8.83 -11.34
C TYR A 181 12.30 -9.83 -11.77
N GLY A 182 11.66 -10.44 -10.79
CA GLY A 182 10.53 -11.37 -10.96
C GLY A 182 9.41 -11.09 -9.99
N GLN A 183 8.35 -11.90 -10.06
CA GLN A 183 7.20 -11.86 -9.15
C GLN A 183 6.46 -10.50 -9.18
N PHE A 184 6.27 -9.93 -10.36
CA PHE A 184 5.49 -8.72 -10.60
C PHE A 184 4.87 -8.75 -12.00
N THR A 185 3.74 -8.07 -12.19
CA THR A 185 3.10 -7.85 -13.48
C THR A 185 2.81 -6.36 -13.75
N GLY A 186 2.91 -5.52 -12.72
CA GLY A 186 2.87 -4.06 -12.79
C GLY A 186 4.25 -3.45 -13.08
N GLY A 187 4.83 -2.76 -12.14
CA GLY A 187 6.17 -2.17 -12.21
C GLY A 187 7.05 -2.55 -11.04
N VAL A 188 8.28 -2.04 -11.05
CA VAL A 188 9.25 -2.22 -9.95
C VAL A 188 9.58 -0.86 -9.37
N VAL A 189 9.47 -0.72 -8.05
CA VAL A 189 9.91 0.43 -7.27
C VAL A 189 11.02 -0.01 -6.34
N GLU A 190 12.24 0.42 -6.64
CA GLU A 190 13.40 0.12 -5.82
C GLU A 190 13.81 1.39 -5.08
N MET A 191 13.81 1.32 -3.75
CA MET A 191 14.18 2.40 -2.86
C MET A 191 15.48 2.04 -2.15
N ALA A 192 16.48 2.89 -2.25
CA ALA A 192 17.70 2.77 -1.48
C ALA A 192 17.74 3.87 -0.43
N THR A 193 17.92 3.52 0.83
CA THR A 193 18.16 4.51 1.88
C THR A 193 19.56 5.10 1.73
N ARG A 194 19.77 6.31 2.25
CA ARG A 194 21.07 6.96 2.16
C ARG A 194 22.17 6.12 2.80
N ARG A 195 23.35 6.21 2.27
CA ARG A 195 24.54 5.53 2.80
C ARG A 195 25.08 6.24 4.03
N PRO A 196 25.74 5.51 4.94
CA PRO A 196 26.47 6.13 6.05
C PRO A 196 27.53 7.12 5.57
N GLY A 197 27.56 8.30 6.17
CA GLY A 197 28.54 9.34 5.88
C GLY A 197 29.96 8.97 6.36
N SER A 198 30.99 9.50 5.68
CA SER A 198 32.39 9.36 6.07
C SER A 198 32.82 10.34 7.19
N VAL A 199 31.97 11.29 7.51
CA VAL A 199 32.17 12.28 8.59
C VAL A 199 30.98 12.24 9.53
N PHE A 200 31.19 12.61 10.79
CA PHE A 200 30.09 12.75 11.74
C PHE A 200 29.11 13.80 11.23
N GLY A 201 27.81 13.44 11.26
CA GLY A 201 26.75 14.31 10.84
C GLY A 201 25.45 14.02 11.58
N VAL A 202 24.60 15.02 11.75
CA VAL A 202 23.27 14.89 12.34
C VAL A 202 22.26 15.63 11.48
N GLU A 203 21.22 14.96 11.10
CA GLU A 203 20.08 15.55 10.41
C GLU A 203 18.82 15.38 11.26
N THR A 204 18.05 16.45 11.45
CA THR A 204 16.76 16.37 12.12
C THR A 204 15.69 17.10 11.31
N HIS A 205 14.47 16.63 11.44
CA HIS A 205 13.32 17.30 10.85
C HIS A 205 12.12 17.24 11.80
N TYR A 206 11.28 18.25 11.70
CA TYR A 206 9.97 18.33 12.31
C TYR A 206 8.98 18.92 11.29
N GLY A 207 7.75 18.47 11.28
CA GLY A 207 6.66 19.01 10.47
C GLY A 207 5.31 18.73 11.08
N GLU A 208 4.36 19.64 10.88
CA GLU A 208 3.00 19.49 11.35
C GLU A 208 1.97 20.10 10.40
N THR A 209 0.74 19.58 10.46
CA THR A 209 -0.45 20.15 9.81
C THR A 209 -1.68 19.92 10.69
N SER A 210 -2.68 20.80 10.53
CA SER A 210 -3.94 20.76 11.28
C SER A 210 -5.06 21.45 10.48
N PRO A 211 -6.32 21.42 10.91
CA PRO A 211 -7.42 22.13 10.24
C PRO A 211 -7.19 23.64 10.13
N ALA A 212 -6.46 24.25 11.07
CA ALA A 212 -6.09 25.67 10.99
C ALA A 212 -5.18 25.99 9.77
N LEU A 213 -4.51 24.97 9.23
CA LEU A 213 -3.61 25.02 8.07
C LEU A 213 -4.24 24.36 6.83
N ALA A 214 -5.52 24.00 6.87
CA ALA A 214 -6.19 23.26 5.82
C ALA A 214 -7.52 23.89 5.43
N GLN A 215 -8.01 23.51 4.27
CA GLN A 215 -9.36 23.82 3.80
C GLN A 215 -10.01 22.52 3.33
N PHE A 216 -11.32 22.40 3.50
CA PHE A 216 -12.07 21.25 3.07
C PHE A 216 -12.94 21.61 1.86
N ARG A 217 -13.15 20.63 0.99
CA ARG A 217 -13.95 20.77 -0.23
C ARG A 217 -14.94 19.62 -0.33
N MET A 218 -16.00 19.84 -1.07
CA MET A 218 -17.00 18.84 -1.45
C MET A 218 -17.21 18.88 -2.97
N SER A 219 -17.45 17.73 -3.58
CA SER A 219 -17.90 17.69 -4.97
C SER A 219 -19.30 18.29 -5.11
N ASP A 220 -19.63 18.76 -6.33
CA ASP A 220 -20.96 19.32 -6.60
C ASP A 220 -22.07 18.29 -6.35
N LYS A 221 -21.85 17.03 -6.77
CA LYS A 221 -22.75 15.88 -6.55
C LYS A 221 -23.11 15.71 -5.06
N VAL A 222 -22.11 15.71 -4.19
CA VAL A 222 -22.31 15.51 -2.74
C VAL A 222 -22.97 16.72 -2.10
N ARG A 223 -22.58 17.92 -2.49
CA ARG A 223 -23.18 19.16 -2.01
C ARG A 223 -24.68 19.23 -2.34
N ASP A 224 -25.04 18.85 -3.57
CA ASP A 224 -26.43 18.82 -4.02
C ASP A 224 -27.23 17.74 -3.26
N ALA A 225 -26.65 16.56 -3.04
CA ALA A 225 -27.27 15.48 -2.26
C ALA A 225 -27.53 15.87 -0.80
N LEU A 226 -26.60 16.61 -0.17
CA LEU A 226 -26.73 17.07 1.21
C LEU A 226 -27.70 18.27 1.37
N ASN A 227 -27.97 19.00 0.29
CA ASN A 227 -28.94 20.11 0.26
C ASN A 227 -28.85 21.07 1.46
N GLY A 228 -27.61 21.43 1.84
CA GLY A 228 -27.32 22.36 2.95
C GLY A 228 -27.19 21.72 4.33
N ALA A 229 -27.45 20.43 4.48
CA ALA A 229 -27.27 19.70 5.75
C ALA A 229 -25.83 19.14 5.82
N TYR A 230 -24.85 20.02 5.93
CA TYR A 230 -23.44 19.64 5.95
C TYR A 230 -23.02 19.13 7.34
N PRO A 231 -22.32 18.00 7.45
CA PRO A 231 -21.71 17.57 8.71
C PRO A 231 -20.55 18.51 9.08
N ASP A 232 -20.10 18.42 10.32
CA ASP A 232 -18.93 19.17 10.78
C ASP A 232 -17.67 18.78 10.01
N GLU A 233 -16.82 19.76 9.71
CA GLU A 233 -15.52 19.54 9.09
C GLU A 233 -14.64 18.69 10.03
N PRO A 234 -13.80 17.80 9.48
CA PRO A 234 -12.91 16.96 10.28
C PRO A 234 -11.92 17.80 11.10
N ASP A 235 -11.74 17.45 12.37
CA ASP A 235 -10.69 17.98 13.22
C ASP A 235 -9.58 16.96 13.38
N TYR A 236 -8.34 17.37 13.07
CA TYR A 236 -7.20 16.48 13.07
C TYR A 236 -5.88 17.19 13.38
N MET A 237 -4.88 16.42 13.82
CA MET A 237 -3.50 16.86 13.96
C MET A 237 -2.59 15.77 13.38
N LYS A 238 -1.72 16.14 12.42
CA LYS A 238 -0.65 15.26 11.96
C LYS A 238 0.71 15.89 12.28
N ARG A 239 1.63 15.09 12.83
CA ARG A 239 2.99 15.48 13.14
C ARG A 239 3.98 14.46 12.64
N ARG A 240 5.12 14.92 12.20
CA ARG A 240 6.24 14.10 11.75
C ARG A 240 7.55 14.66 12.26
N TYR A 241 8.40 13.80 12.78
CA TYR A 241 9.74 14.19 13.20
C TYR A 241 10.72 13.03 13.11
N GLY A 242 11.99 13.36 12.99
CA GLY A 242 13.03 12.35 12.91
C GLY A 242 14.43 12.90 13.14
N VAL A 243 15.32 11.97 13.38
CA VAL A 243 16.75 12.21 13.53
C VAL A 243 17.53 11.13 12.78
N ALA A 244 18.59 11.52 12.12
CA ALA A 244 19.54 10.60 11.50
C ALA A 244 20.96 11.04 11.84
N VAL A 245 21.80 10.10 12.27
CA VAL A 245 23.16 10.33 12.73
C VAL A 245 24.12 9.50 11.90
N ASP A 246 25.03 10.16 11.20
CA ASP A 246 26.18 9.53 10.58
C ASP A 246 27.28 9.41 11.62
N LEU A 247 27.71 8.19 11.92
CA LEU A 247 28.75 7.91 12.91
C LEU A 247 29.82 7.01 12.27
N PRO A 248 30.87 7.61 11.66
CA PRO A 248 32.03 6.82 11.24
C PRO A 248 32.80 6.33 12.48
N LEU A 249 33.00 5.02 12.56
CA LEU A 249 33.76 4.41 13.67
C LEU A 249 35.27 4.48 13.40
N ASN A 250 35.65 4.37 12.13
CA ASN A 250 37.00 4.56 11.62
C ASN A 250 36.95 4.76 10.09
N ASP A 251 38.09 4.85 9.42
CA ASP A 251 38.21 5.06 7.97
C ASP A 251 37.58 3.94 7.12
N ARG A 252 37.35 2.75 7.68
CA ARG A 252 36.80 1.59 6.99
C ARG A 252 35.38 1.22 7.42
N ILE A 253 34.94 1.68 8.60
CA ILE A 253 33.61 1.32 9.15
C ILE A 253 32.81 2.59 9.38
N ARG A 254 31.70 2.69 8.67
CA ARG A 254 30.75 3.80 8.72
C ARG A 254 29.38 3.28 9.16
N THR A 255 28.68 4.04 10.00
CA THR A 255 27.34 3.67 10.45
C THR A 255 26.38 4.84 10.30
N LEU A 256 25.12 4.52 10.02
CA LEU A 256 23.98 5.43 10.00
C LEU A 256 22.93 4.91 10.98
N TRP A 257 22.52 5.77 11.89
CA TRP A 257 21.43 5.52 12.85
C TRP A 257 20.31 6.50 12.56
N ALA A 258 19.11 6.01 12.35
CA ALA A 258 17.98 6.86 12.06
C ALA A 258 16.74 6.43 12.82
N TYR A 259 15.99 7.42 13.29
CA TYR A 259 14.67 7.25 13.87
C TYR A 259 13.72 8.28 13.28
N THR A 260 12.57 7.83 12.82
CA THR A 260 11.47 8.70 12.38
C THR A 260 10.18 8.30 13.07
N ARG A 261 9.30 9.27 13.27
CA ARG A 261 7.97 9.06 13.83
C ARG A 261 6.97 9.99 13.18
N SER A 262 5.85 9.42 12.75
CA SER A 262 4.67 10.12 12.26
C SER A 262 3.47 9.78 13.13
N GLU A 263 2.69 10.77 13.47
CA GLU A 263 1.49 10.67 14.32
C GLU A 263 0.32 11.33 13.62
N ALA A 264 -0.85 10.71 13.71
CA ALA A 264 -2.12 11.32 13.33
C ALA A 264 -3.11 11.15 14.47
N GLU A 265 -3.80 12.22 14.82
CA GLU A 265 -4.91 12.22 15.77
C GLU A 265 -6.10 12.88 15.11
N VAL A 266 -7.26 12.22 15.13
CA VAL A 266 -8.50 12.70 14.50
C VAL A 266 -9.61 12.71 15.54
N THR A 267 -10.29 13.85 15.70
CA THR A 267 -11.42 13.98 16.61
C THR A 267 -12.68 13.40 15.96
N ASN A 268 -13.34 12.51 16.66
CA ASN A 268 -14.65 12.00 16.30
C ASN A 268 -15.73 12.70 17.10
N TYR A 269 -16.58 13.42 16.39
CA TYR A 269 -17.78 14.04 16.97
C TYR A 269 -18.92 13.03 17.00
N ARG A 270 -19.55 12.91 18.15
CA ARG A 270 -20.71 12.04 18.28
C ARG A 270 -21.97 12.77 17.82
N GLY A 271 -22.86 12.04 17.13
CA GLY A 271 -24.15 12.57 16.73
C GLY A 271 -25.02 12.99 17.92
N ALA A 272 -26.08 13.77 17.66
CA ALA A 272 -26.91 14.39 18.69
C ALA A 272 -27.44 13.42 19.75
N ASN A 273 -27.72 12.16 19.36
CA ASN A 273 -28.18 11.11 20.27
C ASN A 273 -27.10 10.49 21.14
N TRP A 274 -25.81 10.86 20.90
CA TRP A 274 -24.64 10.24 21.51
C TRP A 274 -23.78 11.24 22.31
N VAL A 275 -24.17 12.52 22.34
CA VAL A 275 -23.42 13.62 22.97
C VAL A 275 -23.05 13.33 24.44
N GLN A 276 -23.89 12.57 25.16
CA GLN A 276 -23.63 12.19 26.56
C GLN A 276 -22.37 11.31 26.73
N TYR A 277 -21.87 10.66 25.68
CA TYR A 277 -20.66 9.86 25.74
C TYR A 277 -19.40 10.67 25.42
N GLY A 278 -19.55 11.95 25.03
CA GLY A 278 -18.44 12.86 24.67
C GLY A 278 -17.76 12.52 23.35
N ASP A 279 -17.08 13.50 22.80
CA ASP A 279 -16.22 13.33 21.65
C ASP A 279 -14.94 12.56 22.04
N TYR A 280 -14.29 11.91 21.08
CA TYR A 280 -13.11 11.10 21.34
C TYR A 280 -12.09 11.22 20.21
N GLY A 281 -10.81 11.11 20.57
CA GLY A 281 -9.70 11.12 19.62
C GLY A 281 -9.29 9.70 19.19
N GLN A 282 -9.19 9.48 17.88
CA GLN A 282 -8.58 8.29 17.30
C GLN A 282 -7.15 8.62 16.89
N LYS A 283 -6.24 7.64 17.03
CA LYS A 283 -4.81 7.86 16.82
C LYS A 283 -4.19 6.79 15.96
N SER A 284 -3.24 7.22 15.12
CA SER A 284 -2.31 6.31 14.43
C SER A 284 -0.88 6.76 14.68
N LEU A 285 0.01 5.79 14.69
CA LEU A 285 1.43 5.96 14.91
C LEU A 285 2.21 5.10 13.92
N SER A 286 3.10 5.72 13.17
CA SER A 286 4.08 5.03 12.32
C SER A 286 5.48 5.42 12.76
N GLN A 287 6.34 4.45 12.98
CA GLN A 287 7.72 4.68 13.42
C GLN A 287 8.68 3.94 12.51
N THR A 288 9.90 4.40 12.41
CA THR A 288 10.99 3.67 11.78
C THR A 288 12.26 3.84 12.60
N LEU A 289 12.87 2.72 13.00
CA LEU A 289 14.22 2.67 13.53
C LEU A 289 15.10 1.93 12.53
N MET A 290 16.13 2.57 12.04
CA MET A 290 17.06 2.00 11.07
C MET A 290 18.49 2.12 11.56
N VAL A 291 19.24 1.04 11.44
CA VAL A 291 20.69 1.00 11.63
C VAL A 291 21.32 0.39 10.39
N LYS A 292 22.23 1.11 9.76
CA LYS A 292 22.98 0.66 8.58
C LYS A 292 24.47 0.80 8.86
N ALA A 293 25.23 -0.22 8.55
CA ALA A 293 26.69 -0.26 8.71
C ALA A 293 27.34 -0.70 7.39
N GLU A 294 28.41 -0.05 7.02
CA GLU A 294 29.27 -0.41 5.89
C GLU A 294 30.68 -0.60 6.39
N ALA A 295 31.33 -1.71 5.99
CA ALA A 295 32.71 -2.01 6.35
C ALA A 295 33.51 -2.38 5.10
N ASP A 296 34.51 -1.60 4.78
CA ASP A 296 35.49 -1.90 3.74
C ASP A 296 36.47 -2.99 4.29
N LEU A 297 36.13 -4.28 4.07
CA LEU A 297 36.94 -5.40 4.54
C LEU A 297 38.29 -5.45 3.81
N LYS A 298 38.24 -5.11 2.51
CA LYS A 298 39.40 -4.95 1.62
C LYS A 298 39.05 -3.83 0.63
N ASP A 299 40.02 -3.39 -0.16
CA ASP A 299 39.83 -2.37 -1.19
C ASP A 299 38.82 -2.80 -2.28
N ASP A 300 38.60 -4.11 -2.42
CA ASP A 300 37.72 -4.75 -3.40
C ASP A 300 36.59 -5.54 -2.76
N LEU A 301 36.33 -5.39 -1.45
CA LEU A 301 35.32 -6.14 -0.72
C LEU A 301 34.63 -5.28 0.34
N LEU A 302 33.34 -5.00 0.12
CA LEU A 302 32.45 -4.26 1.02
C LEU A 302 31.49 -5.23 1.72
N LEU A 303 31.39 -5.11 3.04
CA LEU A 303 30.33 -5.74 3.84
C LEU A 303 29.29 -4.66 4.22
N THR A 304 28.03 -4.96 3.98
CA THR A 304 26.91 -4.11 4.40
C THR A 304 26.04 -4.88 5.38
N GLY A 305 25.70 -4.29 6.50
CA GLY A 305 24.69 -4.80 7.44
C GLY A 305 23.61 -3.76 7.67
N GLN A 306 22.35 -4.17 7.70
CA GLN A 306 21.23 -3.26 7.93
C GLN A 306 20.12 -3.96 8.70
N VAL A 307 19.48 -3.20 9.61
CA VAL A 307 18.23 -3.57 10.27
C VAL A 307 17.29 -2.36 10.20
N THR A 308 16.06 -2.60 9.77
CA THR A 308 15.00 -1.58 9.75
C THR A 308 13.77 -2.16 10.45
N TRP A 309 13.32 -1.51 11.51
CA TRP A 309 12.09 -1.83 12.22
C TRP A 309 11.09 -0.70 12.02
N SER A 310 9.94 -1.03 11.43
CA SER A 310 8.91 -0.06 11.02
C SER A 310 7.54 -0.48 11.56
N PRO A 311 7.24 -0.30 12.85
CA PRO A 311 5.94 -0.62 13.43
C PRO A 311 4.89 0.43 13.05
N TYR A 312 3.67 -0.05 12.92
CA TYR A 312 2.47 0.75 12.70
C TYR A 312 1.40 0.38 13.72
N GLU A 313 0.83 1.38 14.36
CA GLU A 313 -0.26 1.23 15.33
C GLU A 313 -1.40 2.17 14.95
N SER A 314 -2.64 1.68 15.06
CA SER A 314 -3.82 2.51 14.82
C SER A 314 -4.96 2.07 15.74
N ALA A 315 -5.76 3.03 16.20
CA ALA A 315 -6.91 2.76 17.05
C ALA A 315 -8.16 3.43 16.47
N PHE A 316 -9.21 2.65 16.31
CA PHE A 316 -10.49 3.08 15.74
C PHE A 316 -11.64 2.79 16.69
N SER A 317 -12.70 3.61 16.62
CA SER A 317 -13.95 3.38 17.28
C SER A 317 -15.09 3.91 16.42
N HIS A 318 -16.23 3.22 16.41
CA HIS A 318 -17.41 3.68 15.67
C HIS A 318 -18.18 4.72 16.49
N PRO A 319 -18.62 5.85 15.90
CA PRO A 319 -19.34 6.90 16.64
C PRO A 319 -20.60 6.44 17.36
N ASN A 320 -21.28 5.45 16.82
CA ASN A 320 -22.49 4.86 17.37
C ASN A 320 -22.22 3.53 18.09
N GLY A 321 -21.05 3.38 18.68
CA GLY A 321 -20.63 2.20 19.41
C GLY A 321 -20.21 2.49 20.84
N ILE A 322 -20.29 1.49 21.69
CA ILE A 322 -19.84 1.51 23.08
C ILE A 322 -18.87 0.36 23.27
N ASP A 323 -17.73 0.59 23.96
CA ASP A 323 -16.67 -0.39 24.23
C ASP A 323 -16.21 -1.09 22.93
N ASN A 324 -16.16 -0.33 21.84
CA ASN A 324 -15.94 -0.86 20.48
C ASN A 324 -14.62 -0.42 19.87
N TRP A 325 -13.63 -0.09 20.70
CA TRP A 325 -12.29 0.21 20.20
C TRP A 325 -11.68 -1.01 19.53
N VAL A 326 -11.13 -0.77 18.36
CA VAL A 326 -10.35 -1.71 17.57
C VAL A 326 -8.93 -1.19 17.49
N PHE A 327 -7.98 -2.02 17.83
CA PHE A 327 -6.56 -1.70 17.81
C PHE A 327 -5.88 -2.51 16.71
N LEU A 328 -5.19 -1.82 15.82
CA LEU A 328 -4.42 -2.42 14.75
C LEU A 328 -2.94 -2.28 15.06
N ASN A 329 -2.20 -3.37 14.91
CA ASN A 329 -0.76 -3.42 15.07
C ASN A 329 -0.18 -4.06 13.81
N GLY A 330 0.64 -3.32 13.08
CA GLY A 330 1.19 -3.77 11.82
C GLY A 330 2.62 -3.27 11.60
N GLY A 331 3.07 -3.39 10.36
CA GLY A 331 4.41 -3.04 9.97
C GLY A 331 5.35 -4.23 10.00
N GLY A 332 6.66 -4.00 10.10
CA GLY A 332 7.59 -5.11 10.04
C GLY A 332 9.03 -4.79 10.46
N LEU A 333 9.84 -5.83 10.35
CA LEU A 333 11.28 -5.80 10.58
C LEU A 333 11.98 -6.35 9.34
N THR A 334 12.95 -5.64 8.80
CA THR A 334 13.85 -6.18 7.79
C THR A 334 15.28 -6.21 8.28
N GLY A 335 16.00 -7.27 7.90
CA GLY A 335 17.42 -7.41 8.09
C GLY A 335 18.12 -7.75 6.78
N ARG A 336 19.29 -7.19 6.54
CA ARG A 336 20.15 -7.52 5.40
C ARG A 336 21.60 -7.64 5.84
N VAL A 337 22.27 -8.67 5.33
CA VAL A 337 23.74 -8.77 5.33
C VAL A 337 24.16 -9.01 3.89
N GLY A 338 24.91 -8.07 3.34
CA GLY A 338 25.36 -8.06 1.94
C GLY A 338 26.87 -8.04 1.84
N LEU A 339 27.40 -8.82 0.92
CA LEU A 339 28.78 -8.80 0.49
C LEU A 339 28.83 -8.35 -0.97
N GLU A 340 29.62 -7.33 -1.26
CA GLU A 340 29.88 -6.84 -2.60
C GLU A 340 31.37 -6.91 -2.88
N GLY A 341 31.75 -7.60 -3.94
CA GLY A 341 33.14 -7.83 -4.25
C GLY A 341 33.46 -7.71 -5.73
N ARG A 342 34.75 -7.51 -6.00
CA ARG A 342 35.31 -7.49 -7.35
C ARG A 342 36.43 -8.53 -7.45
N ARG A 343 36.45 -9.26 -8.56
CA ARG A 343 37.52 -10.22 -8.85
C ARG A 343 37.97 -10.08 -10.32
N GLY A 344 39.05 -9.36 -10.54
CA GLY A 344 39.44 -8.96 -11.88
C GLY A 344 38.42 -7.98 -12.46
N GLU A 345 37.84 -8.29 -13.61
CA GLU A 345 36.78 -7.51 -14.26
C GLU A 345 35.37 -7.95 -13.81
N ALA A 346 35.26 -9.03 -13.06
CA ALA A 346 33.98 -9.52 -12.57
C ALA A 346 33.58 -8.80 -11.28
N GLU A 347 32.31 -8.41 -11.19
CA GLU A 347 31.65 -7.89 -10.01
C GLU A 347 30.63 -8.91 -9.51
N TRP A 348 30.54 -9.06 -8.20
CA TRP A 348 29.58 -9.97 -7.61
C TRP A 348 28.96 -9.41 -6.33
N THR A 349 27.72 -9.80 -6.06
CA THR A 349 27.04 -9.53 -4.81
C THR A 349 26.44 -10.82 -4.24
N LEU A 350 26.41 -10.91 -2.92
CA LEU A 350 25.70 -11.96 -2.21
C LEU A 350 24.97 -11.33 -1.02
N ASP A 351 23.67 -11.47 -0.99
CA ASP A 351 22.78 -10.86 0.00
C ASP A 351 21.96 -11.93 0.70
N LEU A 352 22.00 -11.93 2.03
CA LEU A 352 21.06 -12.64 2.88
C LEU A 352 20.12 -11.62 3.49
N THR A 353 18.83 -11.78 3.23
CA THR A 353 17.79 -10.89 3.73
C THR A 353 16.75 -11.65 4.53
N HIS A 354 16.19 -11.00 5.54
CA HIS A 354 15.04 -11.49 6.28
C HIS A 354 14.05 -10.34 6.45
N ALA A 355 12.78 -10.61 6.13
CA ALA A 355 11.67 -9.70 6.37
C ALA A 355 10.61 -10.43 7.19
N TRP A 356 10.22 -9.82 8.31
CA TRP A 356 9.08 -10.22 9.10
C TRP A 356 8.07 -9.08 9.14
N SER A 357 6.80 -9.39 9.02
CA SER A 357 5.73 -8.41 9.16
C SER A 357 4.53 -9.04 9.86
N ASN A 358 3.79 -8.21 10.56
CA ASN A 358 2.51 -8.59 11.12
C ASN A 358 1.42 -7.59 10.73
N ASN A 359 0.17 -8.02 10.89
CA ASN A 359 -1.00 -7.19 10.71
C ASN A 359 -2.11 -7.72 11.61
N ASP A 360 -2.09 -7.31 12.87
CA ASP A 360 -2.94 -7.83 13.92
C ASP A 360 -4.06 -6.86 14.23
N ARG A 361 -5.21 -7.41 14.59
CA ARG A 361 -6.35 -6.68 15.11
C ARG A 361 -6.68 -7.18 16.50
N ASP A 362 -6.95 -6.26 17.42
CA ASP A 362 -7.51 -6.52 18.73
C ASP A 362 -8.74 -5.65 18.96
N SER A 363 -9.61 -6.05 19.85
CA SER A 363 -10.79 -5.28 20.24
C SER A 363 -10.82 -5.12 21.74
N GLU A 364 -11.16 -3.92 22.20
CA GLU A 364 -11.36 -3.63 23.63
C GLU A 364 -12.29 -4.63 24.28
N ARG A 365 -13.35 -4.98 23.54
CA ARG A 365 -14.31 -6.00 23.92
C ARG A 365 -14.57 -6.91 22.71
N PRO A 366 -14.08 -8.14 22.72
CA PRO A 366 -14.31 -9.06 21.61
C PRO A 366 -15.76 -9.51 21.56
N GLY A 367 -16.31 -9.58 20.35
CA GLY A 367 -17.71 -9.92 20.10
C GLY A 367 -18.62 -8.69 20.04
N THR A 368 -19.44 -8.63 19.00
CA THR A 368 -20.31 -7.49 18.71
C THR A 368 -21.74 -7.81 19.13
N VAL A 369 -22.41 -6.88 19.81
CA VAL A 369 -23.84 -6.92 20.07
C VAL A 369 -24.50 -5.73 19.38
N ASN A 370 -25.28 -6.00 18.35
CA ASN A 370 -26.10 -4.98 17.70
C ASN A 370 -27.46 -4.90 18.40
N VAL A 371 -27.77 -3.77 19.00
CA VAL A 371 -28.98 -3.51 19.74
C VAL A 371 -29.78 -2.36 19.12
N SER A 372 -31.11 -2.46 19.22
CA SER A 372 -32.01 -1.38 18.84
C SER A 372 -32.83 -0.98 20.06
N THR A 373 -33.28 0.27 20.12
CA THR A 373 -34.22 0.73 21.13
C THR A 373 -35.47 -0.15 21.14
N THR A 374 -35.81 -0.68 22.29
CA THR A 374 -37.03 -1.48 22.53
C THR A 374 -37.99 -0.73 23.44
N ALA A 375 -39.24 -1.16 23.54
CA ALA A 375 -40.27 -0.51 24.36
C ALA A 375 -39.93 -0.41 25.86
N GLY A 376 -38.93 -1.11 26.38
CA GLY A 376 -38.49 -1.11 27.77
C GLY A 376 -37.07 -0.64 28.04
N ILE A 377 -36.22 -0.55 27.01
CA ILE A 377 -34.81 -0.19 27.15
C ILE A 377 -34.37 0.67 25.96
N ASP A 378 -33.93 1.85 26.27
CA ASP A 378 -33.24 2.72 25.33
C ASP A 378 -31.70 2.60 25.51
N TRP A 379 -31.12 1.63 24.79
CA TRP A 379 -29.70 1.37 24.84
C TRP A 379 -28.87 2.50 24.24
N CYS A 380 -29.45 3.26 23.33
CA CYS A 380 -28.70 4.10 22.41
C CYS A 380 -29.43 5.43 22.13
N SER A 381 -30.15 5.98 23.11
CA SER A 381 -30.82 7.26 22.97
C SER A 381 -31.72 7.35 21.74
N GLY A 382 -32.55 6.33 21.51
CA GLY A 382 -33.54 6.30 20.42
C GLY A 382 -33.02 5.75 19.09
N SER A 383 -31.78 5.29 19.03
CA SER A 383 -31.18 4.75 17.80
C SER A 383 -30.65 3.31 17.97
N SER A 384 -30.27 2.67 16.87
CA SER A 384 -29.53 1.42 16.90
C SER A 384 -28.08 1.68 17.24
N CYS A 385 -27.44 0.80 18.01
CA CYS A 385 -26.03 0.86 18.32
C CYS A 385 -25.36 -0.50 18.36
N SER A 386 -24.02 -0.48 18.34
CA SER A 386 -23.17 -1.65 18.49
C SER A 386 -22.41 -1.57 19.81
N LEU A 387 -22.36 -2.67 20.53
CA LEU A 387 -21.51 -2.88 21.70
C LEU A 387 -20.39 -3.82 21.31
N GLY A 388 -19.16 -3.54 21.73
CA GLY A 388 -18.00 -4.36 21.41
C GLY A 388 -17.51 -4.26 19.97
N GLY A 389 -16.47 -4.99 19.65
CA GLY A 389 -15.77 -4.97 18.36
C GLY A 389 -15.64 -6.35 17.71
N PRO A 390 -14.99 -6.44 16.54
CA PRO A 390 -14.90 -7.66 15.72
C PRO A 390 -14.02 -8.75 16.33
N GLY A 391 -13.34 -8.48 17.45
CA GLY A 391 -12.49 -9.45 18.12
C GLY A 391 -11.04 -9.46 17.63
N ILE A 392 -10.31 -10.47 18.11
CA ILE A 392 -8.88 -10.63 17.86
C ILE A 392 -8.67 -11.36 16.54
N LEU A 393 -7.70 -10.90 15.75
CA LEU A 393 -7.18 -11.56 14.57
C LEU A 393 -5.67 -11.32 14.54
N TRP A 394 -4.86 -12.36 14.32
CA TRP A 394 -3.43 -12.21 14.10
C TRP A 394 -3.06 -12.72 12.72
N GLN A 395 -2.09 -12.07 12.12
CA GLN A 395 -1.60 -12.43 10.81
C GLN A 395 -0.12 -12.00 10.70
N GLU A 396 0.72 -12.90 10.28
CA GLU A 396 2.14 -12.61 10.09
C GLU A 396 2.71 -13.28 8.85
N GLN A 397 3.78 -12.69 8.34
CA GLN A 397 4.55 -13.18 7.20
C GLN A 397 6.03 -13.11 7.54
N ASN A 398 6.76 -14.18 7.19
CA ASN A 398 8.21 -14.26 7.27
C ASN A 398 8.76 -14.60 5.89
N ASP A 399 9.80 -13.90 5.48
CA ASP A 399 10.46 -14.08 4.19
C ASP A 399 11.98 -14.05 4.40
N THR A 400 12.65 -15.18 4.18
CA THR A 400 14.10 -15.28 4.25
C THR A 400 14.64 -15.60 2.86
N THR A 401 15.47 -14.69 2.33
CA THR A 401 15.93 -14.78 0.95
C THR A 401 17.45 -14.68 0.85
N LEU A 402 18.05 -15.60 0.10
CA LEU A 402 19.45 -15.57 -0.31
C LEU A 402 19.49 -15.20 -1.81
N LYS A 403 20.16 -14.08 -2.15
CA LYS A 403 20.35 -13.61 -3.53
C LYS A 403 21.81 -13.55 -3.89
N GLY A 404 22.15 -13.99 -5.10
CA GLY A 404 23.50 -13.83 -5.64
C GLY A 404 23.43 -13.23 -7.03
N ARG A 405 24.38 -12.33 -7.34
CA ARG A 405 24.54 -11.75 -8.67
C ARG A 405 26.01 -11.78 -9.07
N TRP A 406 26.25 -12.05 -10.34
CA TRP A 406 27.54 -12.00 -10.98
C TRP A 406 27.45 -11.21 -12.28
N THR A 407 28.36 -10.29 -12.48
CA THR A 407 28.46 -9.45 -13.69
C THR A 407 29.89 -9.53 -14.21
N GLN A 408 30.06 -9.86 -15.49
CA GLN A 408 31.38 -9.99 -16.09
C GLN A 408 31.36 -9.57 -17.56
N PRO A 409 32.36 -8.81 -18.05
CA PRO A 409 32.60 -8.67 -19.47
C PRO A 409 32.86 -10.07 -20.09
N LEU A 410 32.20 -10.35 -21.20
CA LEU A 410 32.33 -11.64 -21.92
C LEU A 410 32.26 -11.40 -23.43
N GLY A 411 33.37 -11.66 -24.12
CA GLY A 411 33.45 -11.42 -25.57
C GLY A 411 33.18 -9.98 -25.95
N VAL A 412 32.16 -9.74 -26.78
CA VAL A 412 31.77 -8.38 -27.25
C VAL A 412 30.75 -7.70 -26.35
N GLY A 413 30.41 -8.32 -25.25
CA GLY A 413 29.33 -7.83 -24.36
C GLY A 413 29.60 -8.06 -22.90
N ARG A 414 28.54 -7.99 -22.09
CA ARG A 414 28.56 -8.18 -20.65
C ARG A 414 27.50 -9.20 -20.26
N LEU A 415 27.95 -10.26 -19.57
CA LEU A 415 27.07 -11.25 -18.97
C LEU A 415 26.68 -10.79 -17.55
N ARG A 416 25.41 -10.85 -17.26
CA ARG A 416 24.83 -10.75 -15.91
C ARG A 416 24.05 -12.03 -15.62
N ALA A 417 24.29 -12.62 -14.47
CA ALA A 417 23.57 -13.81 -14.04
C ALA A 417 23.36 -13.78 -12.54
N GLY A 418 22.33 -14.45 -12.08
CA GLY A 418 22.09 -14.53 -10.64
C GLY A 418 21.06 -15.57 -10.27
N PHE A 419 20.87 -15.71 -8.97
CA PHE A 419 19.91 -16.60 -8.37
C PHE A 419 19.22 -15.96 -7.19
N GLU A 420 18.05 -16.48 -6.84
CA GLU A 420 17.31 -16.14 -5.63
C GLU A 420 16.70 -17.41 -5.06
N ILE A 421 16.88 -17.63 -3.75
CA ILE A 421 16.28 -18.74 -3.01
C ILE A 421 15.55 -18.12 -1.83
N ALA A 422 14.24 -18.28 -1.78
CA ALA A 422 13.41 -17.74 -0.71
C ALA A 422 12.64 -18.82 0.02
N ASN A 423 12.57 -18.70 1.34
CA ASN A 423 11.67 -19.46 2.20
C ASN A 423 10.71 -18.48 2.86
N ILE A 424 9.43 -18.65 2.59
CA ILE A 424 8.36 -17.73 2.97
C ILE A 424 7.35 -18.51 3.78
N SER A 425 6.93 -17.98 4.92
CA SER A 425 5.83 -18.54 5.70
C SER A 425 4.80 -17.47 6.00
N ALA A 426 3.54 -17.85 6.01
CA ALA A 426 2.42 -16.99 6.36
C ALA A 426 1.52 -17.71 7.34
N GLN A 427 1.08 -16.99 8.38
CA GLN A 427 0.21 -17.51 9.42
C GLN A 427 -0.96 -16.54 9.63
N LYS A 428 -2.15 -17.10 9.86
CA LYS A 428 -3.34 -16.32 10.25
C LYS A 428 -4.17 -17.12 11.23
N GLY A 429 -4.72 -16.42 12.22
CA GLY A 429 -5.57 -17.07 13.20
C GLY A 429 -6.41 -16.11 14.02
N GLN A 430 -7.41 -16.65 14.67
CA GLN A 430 -8.30 -15.93 15.58
C GLN A 430 -8.83 -16.86 16.67
N PRO A 431 -9.13 -16.34 17.87
CA PRO A 431 -9.85 -17.10 18.88
C PRO A 431 -11.34 -17.22 18.50
N TYR A 432 -12.06 -18.04 19.22
CA TYR A 432 -13.52 -18.05 19.13
C TYR A 432 -14.09 -16.67 19.48
N SER A 433 -15.06 -16.21 18.69
CA SER A 433 -15.85 -15.02 19.00
C SER A 433 -17.32 -15.22 18.63
N ALA A 434 -18.20 -14.44 19.24
CA ALA A 434 -19.62 -14.49 18.93
C ALA A 434 -20.17 -13.07 18.73
N ALA A 435 -20.88 -12.86 17.63
CA ALA A 435 -21.62 -11.66 17.36
C ALA A 435 -23.12 -11.91 17.53
N PHE A 436 -23.78 -11.02 18.24
CA PHE A 436 -25.21 -11.13 18.51
C PHE A 436 -25.98 -10.05 17.75
N ARG A 437 -27.08 -10.40 17.17
CA ARG A 437 -28.01 -9.47 16.50
C ARG A 437 -29.38 -9.51 17.13
N HIS A 438 -29.95 -8.33 17.31
CA HIS A 438 -31.34 -8.13 17.56
C HIS A 438 -32.10 -8.21 16.23
N VAL A 439 -33.11 -9.06 16.11
CA VAL A 439 -33.97 -9.04 14.93
C VAL A 439 -35.01 -7.95 15.12
N SER A 440 -34.97 -6.93 14.24
CA SER A 440 -35.99 -5.90 14.24
C SER A 440 -37.35 -6.52 13.90
N SER A 441 -38.24 -6.52 14.86
CA SER A 441 -39.66 -6.78 14.63
C SER A 441 -40.41 -5.47 14.90
N THR A 442 -41.55 -5.27 14.23
CA THR A 442 -42.40 -4.12 14.52
C THR A 442 -42.81 -4.15 16.02
N ALA A 443 -42.96 -2.99 16.64
CA ALA A 443 -43.28 -2.86 18.06
C ALA A 443 -44.51 -3.73 18.52
N ALA A 444 -45.38 -4.10 17.58
CA ALA A 444 -46.52 -4.99 17.81
C ALA A 444 -46.12 -6.50 17.91
N GLN A 445 -44.99 -6.87 17.33
CA GLN A 445 -44.47 -8.25 17.35
C GLN A 445 -43.51 -8.50 18.52
N LEU A 446 -43.04 -7.44 19.20
CA LEU A 446 -42.09 -7.45 20.31
C LEU A 446 -42.74 -7.38 21.68
N ARG A 447 -43.98 -7.84 21.86
CA ARG A 447 -44.45 -8.10 23.20
C ARG A 447 -43.79 -9.36 23.75
N ILE A 448 -42.61 -9.11 24.27
CA ILE A 448 -41.78 -10.09 24.95
C ILE A 448 -42.39 -10.28 26.34
N GLU A 449 -42.69 -11.50 26.74
CA GLU A 449 -42.71 -11.79 28.15
C GLU A 449 -41.28 -11.72 28.68
N VAL A 450 -41.04 -10.63 29.38
CA VAL A 450 -39.71 -10.24 29.79
C VAL A 450 -39.37 -10.93 31.09
N GLY A 451 -38.60 -12.02 31.00
CA GLY A 451 -37.71 -12.31 32.11
C GLY A 451 -36.40 -11.50 31.94
N PRO A 452 -35.69 -11.18 32.99
CA PRO A 452 -34.41 -10.53 32.88
C PRO A 452 -33.47 -11.46 32.12
N GLN A 453 -33.28 -11.20 30.84
CA GLN A 453 -32.28 -11.91 30.03
C GLN A 453 -30.94 -11.20 30.22
N THR A 454 -30.00 -11.93 30.75
CA THR A 454 -28.62 -11.46 30.88
C THR A 454 -27.86 -11.93 29.64
N VAL A 455 -27.23 -10.97 28.96
CA VAL A 455 -26.40 -11.27 27.80
C VAL A 455 -24.94 -11.18 28.23
N CYS A 456 -24.25 -12.27 28.09
CA CYS A 456 -22.83 -12.39 28.26
C CYS A 456 -22.20 -12.57 26.89
N LEU A 457 -21.17 -11.82 26.58
CA LEU A 457 -20.46 -11.91 25.30
C LEU A 457 -19.40 -13.02 25.31
N ASP A 458 -18.93 -13.39 26.50
CA ASP A 458 -18.02 -14.52 26.67
C ASP A 458 -18.24 -15.23 28.04
N PRO A 459 -17.68 -16.44 28.22
CA PRO A 459 -17.75 -17.15 29.48
C PRO A 459 -17.09 -16.41 30.66
N ALA A 460 -16.11 -15.55 30.43
CA ALA A 460 -15.42 -14.79 31.47
C ALA A 460 -16.31 -13.67 31.99
N GLU A 461 -17.08 -13.01 31.13
CA GLU A 461 -18.11 -12.04 31.55
C GLU A 461 -19.20 -12.70 32.40
N ALA A 462 -19.61 -13.91 32.00
CA ALA A 462 -20.56 -14.69 32.80
C ALA A 462 -19.99 -14.99 34.20
N ALA A 463 -18.72 -15.42 34.25
CA ALA A 463 -18.02 -15.69 35.53
C ALA A 463 -17.80 -14.43 36.37
N ALA A 464 -17.57 -13.30 35.73
CA ALA A 464 -17.34 -12.00 36.40
C ALA A 464 -18.63 -11.29 36.82
N GLY A 465 -19.78 -11.74 36.37
CA GLY A 465 -21.09 -11.11 36.63
C GLY A 465 -21.26 -9.76 35.93
N THR A 466 -20.48 -9.50 34.88
CA THR A 466 -20.50 -8.25 34.12
C THR A 466 -21.45 -8.29 32.92
N CYS A 467 -22.26 -9.32 32.82
CA CYS A 467 -23.25 -9.49 31.74
C CYS A 467 -24.31 -8.38 31.75
N VAL A 468 -24.72 -7.90 30.61
CA VAL A 468 -25.77 -6.90 30.47
C VAL A 468 -27.13 -7.51 30.71
N THR A 469 -27.85 -7.00 31.71
CA THR A 469 -29.20 -7.45 32.05
C THR A 469 -30.24 -6.52 31.43
N GLY A 470 -31.22 -7.06 30.70
CA GLY A 470 -32.25 -6.23 30.09
C GLY A 470 -33.33 -7.01 29.37
N ALA A 471 -34.46 -6.33 29.14
CA ALA A 471 -35.66 -6.83 28.47
C ALA A 471 -35.51 -6.70 26.94
N TYR A 472 -34.66 -7.52 26.32
CA TYR A 472 -34.50 -7.55 24.88
C TYR A 472 -34.26 -8.96 24.39
N ALA A 473 -34.70 -9.27 23.18
CA ALA A 473 -34.47 -10.55 22.56
C ALA A 473 -33.29 -10.43 21.56
N LEU A 474 -32.16 -11.00 21.91
CA LEU A 474 -31.16 -11.34 20.91
C LEU A 474 -31.68 -12.58 20.17
N ALA A 475 -32.03 -12.39 18.92
CA ALA A 475 -32.68 -13.45 18.15
C ALA A 475 -31.70 -14.23 17.27
N GLN A 476 -30.52 -13.69 17.02
CA GLN A 476 -29.49 -14.33 16.21
C GLN A 476 -28.12 -14.20 16.90
N ARG A 477 -27.35 -15.28 16.84
CA ARG A 477 -25.95 -15.36 17.24
C ARG A 477 -25.14 -15.93 16.09
N ASN A 478 -24.11 -15.20 15.68
CA ASN A 478 -23.15 -15.65 14.70
C ASN A 478 -21.87 -16.03 15.44
N ASP A 479 -21.53 -17.29 15.42
CA ASP A 479 -20.29 -17.78 16.04
C ASP A 479 -19.19 -17.86 14.98
N THR A 480 -18.08 -17.20 15.24
CA THR A 480 -16.85 -17.32 14.48
C THR A 480 -15.94 -18.31 15.19
N THR A 481 -15.61 -19.40 14.52
CA THR A 481 -14.83 -20.49 15.11
C THR A 481 -13.36 -20.09 15.23
N ALA A 482 -12.72 -20.53 16.32
CA ALA A 482 -11.28 -20.37 16.50
C ALA A 482 -10.52 -21.15 15.43
N PHE A 483 -9.47 -20.54 14.87
CA PHE A 483 -8.54 -21.23 13.98
C PHE A 483 -7.13 -20.64 14.11
N ASP A 484 -6.15 -21.43 13.70
CA ASP A 484 -4.76 -21.06 13.54
C ASP A 484 -4.20 -21.88 12.36
N THR A 485 -3.83 -21.21 11.29
CA THR A 485 -3.39 -21.85 10.06
C THR A 485 -2.11 -21.22 9.55
N GLN A 486 -1.23 -22.05 9.02
CA GLN A 486 0.06 -21.65 8.46
C GLN A 486 0.25 -22.27 7.09
N VAL A 487 0.90 -21.54 6.20
CA VAL A 487 1.32 -21.98 4.88
C VAL A 487 2.78 -21.62 4.68
N ASP A 488 3.56 -22.57 4.19
CA ASP A 488 4.98 -22.40 3.86
C ASP A 488 5.16 -22.49 2.35
N LEU A 489 5.98 -21.58 1.80
CA LEU A 489 6.29 -21.47 0.38
C LEU A 489 7.80 -21.41 0.19
N GLN A 490 8.34 -22.27 -0.69
CA GLN A 490 9.70 -22.17 -1.18
C GLN A 490 9.71 -21.64 -2.61
N SER A 491 10.58 -20.67 -2.88
CA SER A 491 10.75 -20.08 -4.20
C SER A 491 12.20 -20.16 -4.63
N TYR A 492 12.41 -20.56 -5.88
CA TYR A 492 13.71 -20.68 -6.53
C TYR A 492 13.69 -19.94 -7.84
N SER A 493 14.66 -19.03 -8.02
CA SER A 493 14.80 -18.28 -9.25
C SER A 493 16.23 -18.36 -9.78
N LEU A 494 16.36 -18.49 -11.09
CA LEU A 494 17.63 -18.39 -11.81
C LEU A 494 17.42 -17.42 -12.98
N TRP A 495 18.38 -16.55 -13.21
CA TRP A 495 18.28 -15.63 -14.35
C TRP A 495 19.65 -15.36 -14.97
N GLY A 496 19.64 -15.02 -16.23
CA GLY A 496 20.79 -14.60 -16.99
C GLY A 496 20.42 -13.61 -18.06
N GLU A 497 21.27 -12.62 -18.27
CA GLU A 497 21.16 -11.62 -19.35
C GLU A 497 22.51 -11.41 -20.00
N TYR A 498 22.51 -11.20 -21.30
CA TYR A 498 23.67 -10.82 -22.05
C TYR A 498 23.42 -9.54 -22.83
N ASP A 499 24.15 -8.49 -22.48
CA ASP A 499 24.15 -7.21 -23.18
C ASP A 499 25.30 -7.20 -24.18
N PHE A 500 25.00 -6.97 -25.47
CA PHE A 500 26.03 -6.97 -26.53
C PHE A 500 25.67 -6.05 -27.69
N ASP A 501 26.70 -5.60 -28.39
CA ASP A 501 26.53 -4.85 -29.63
C ASP A 501 26.58 -5.78 -30.84
N TRP A 502 25.54 -5.70 -31.68
CA TRP A 502 25.44 -6.48 -32.92
C TRP A 502 24.99 -5.61 -34.08
N ALA A 503 25.81 -5.45 -35.11
CA ALA A 503 25.50 -4.68 -36.32
C ALA A 503 24.99 -3.25 -36.03
N GLY A 504 25.48 -2.59 -34.97
CA GLY A 504 25.08 -1.26 -34.53
C GLY A 504 23.75 -1.20 -33.74
N PHE A 505 23.29 -2.36 -33.30
CA PHE A 505 22.22 -2.49 -32.33
C PHE A 505 22.80 -2.88 -30.97
N MET A 506 22.39 -2.21 -29.90
CA MET A 506 22.57 -2.67 -28.55
C MET A 506 21.45 -3.67 -28.23
N VAL A 507 21.81 -4.89 -27.89
CA VAL A 507 20.86 -5.98 -27.62
C VAL A 507 21.04 -6.44 -26.19
N ARG A 508 19.94 -6.51 -25.42
CA ARG A 508 19.84 -7.20 -24.15
C ARG A 508 18.93 -8.41 -24.36
N ALA A 509 19.47 -9.59 -24.21
CA ALA A 509 18.73 -10.83 -24.26
C ALA A 509 18.82 -11.52 -22.89
N GLY A 510 17.70 -11.81 -22.27
CA GLY A 510 17.62 -12.40 -20.95
C GLY A 510 16.58 -13.50 -20.85
N LEU A 511 16.79 -14.37 -19.90
CA LEU A 511 15.84 -15.39 -19.49
C LEU A 511 15.83 -15.49 -17.95
N ARG A 512 14.64 -15.54 -17.38
CA ARG A 512 14.43 -15.87 -15.99
C ARG A 512 13.60 -17.14 -15.88
N TYR A 513 13.99 -18.00 -14.98
CA TYR A 513 13.25 -19.18 -14.55
C TYR A 513 12.83 -18.99 -13.10
N ASP A 514 11.56 -19.20 -12.80
CA ASP A 514 11.00 -19.19 -11.46
C ASP A 514 10.22 -20.48 -11.19
N TYR A 515 10.36 -21.00 -9.96
CA TYR A 515 9.57 -22.10 -9.44
C TYR A 515 9.12 -21.77 -8.01
N GLU A 516 7.85 -21.99 -7.71
CA GLU A 516 7.29 -21.86 -6.37
C GLU A 516 6.58 -23.15 -5.96
N SER A 517 6.81 -23.59 -4.72
CA SER A 517 6.25 -24.84 -4.20
C SER A 517 4.73 -24.78 -3.93
N PHE A 518 4.09 -23.61 -4.06
CA PHE A 518 2.67 -23.45 -3.83
C PHE A 518 1.82 -23.84 -5.06
N LEU A 519 2.07 -23.22 -6.21
CA LEU A 519 1.41 -23.58 -7.48
C LEU A 519 2.16 -24.70 -8.23
N GLU A 520 3.40 -25.01 -7.84
CA GLU A 520 4.27 -26.01 -8.46
C GLU A 520 4.57 -25.76 -9.96
N ASN A 521 4.37 -24.53 -10.44
CA ASN A 521 4.55 -24.15 -11.84
C ASN A 521 6.00 -23.81 -12.14
N HIS A 522 6.44 -24.21 -13.34
CA HIS A 522 7.76 -23.90 -13.89
C HIS A 522 7.63 -22.72 -14.88
N ASN A 523 8.02 -21.53 -14.46
CA ASN A 523 7.81 -20.30 -15.20
C ASN A 523 9.07 -19.84 -15.93
N PHE A 524 9.00 -19.66 -17.23
CA PHE A 524 10.08 -19.15 -18.07
C PHE A 524 9.70 -17.77 -18.61
N ALA A 525 10.45 -16.77 -18.23
CA ALA A 525 10.20 -15.36 -18.54
C ALA A 525 11.29 -14.78 -19.46
N PRO A 526 11.11 -14.84 -20.79
CA PRO A 526 12.04 -14.23 -21.73
C PRO A 526 11.98 -12.70 -21.64
N ARG A 527 13.14 -12.07 -21.80
CA ARG A 527 13.33 -10.63 -21.85
C ARG A 527 14.19 -10.28 -23.05
N LEU A 528 13.71 -9.38 -23.90
CA LEU A 528 14.47 -8.89 -25.04
C LEU A 528 14.28 -7.39 -25.18
N SER A 529 15.39 -6.67 -25.19
CA SER A 529 15.43 -5.25 -25.53
C SER A 529 16.47 -5.02 -26.63
N VAL A 530 16.06 -4.31 -27.66
CA VAL A 530 16.95 -3.98 -28.81
C VAL A 530 16.90 -2.47 -29.00
N SER A 531 18.04 -1.84 -28.99
CA SER A 531 18.17 -0.40 -29.10
C SER A 531 19.13 -0.04 -30.24
N ARG A 532 18.86 1.04 -30.93
CA ARG A 532 19.71 1.57 -32.00
C ARG A 532 19.80 3.08 -31.95
N ASP A 533 21.02 3.58 -32.02
CA ASP A 533 21.26 4.99 -32.28
C ASP A 533 20.91 5.34 -33.73
N LEU A 534 20.06 6.34 -33.89
CA LEU A 534 19.66 6.82 -35.20
C LEU A 534 20.71 7.80 -35.76
N PRO A 535 20.95 7.82 -37.08
CA PRO A 535 22.03 8.60 -37.67
C PRO A 535 21.79 10.12 -37.65
N PHE A 536 20.72 10.57 -37.08
CA PHE A 536 20.33 11.97 -37.01
C PHE A 536 19.92 12.36 -35.58
N ALA A 537 20.29 13.58 -35.18
CA ALA A 537 19.86 14.27 -33.98
C ALA A 537 20.21 13.57 -32.65
N GLY A 538 21.13 12.60 -32.60
CA GLY A 538 21.49 11.87 -31.37
C GLY A 538 20.31 11.10 -30.74
N MET A 539 19.36 10.70 -31.54
CA MET A 539 18.19 9.94 -31.11
C MET A 539 18.51 8.46 -30.98
N ASN A 540 17.81 7.82 -30.05
CA ASN A 540 17.86 6.38 -29.86
C ASN A 540 16.46 5.79 -29.95
N LEU A 541 16.29 4.69 -30.70
CA LEU A 541 15.06 3.93 -30.81
C LEU A 541 15.23 2.57 -30.14
N THR A 542 14.36 2.23 -29.21
CA THR A 542 14.37 0.96 -28.45
C THR A 542 13.07 0.23 -28.63
N GLY A 543 13.12 -1.07 -28.88
CA GLY A 543 11.98 -2.00 -28.84
C GLY A 543 12.19 -3.06 -27.77
N GLY A 544 11.15 -3.49 -27.11
CA GLY A 544 11.20 -4.53 -26.07
C GLY A 544 10.07 -5.55 -26.22
N LEU A 545 10.38 -6.81 -25.92
CA LEU A 545 9.44 -7.93 -25.83
C LEU A 545 9.74 -8.70 -24.55
N ASN A 546 8.79 -8.72 -23.63
CA ASN A 546 9.03 -9.26 -22.30
C ASN A 546 7.83 -10.08 -21.80
N ARG A 547 8.09 -11.09 -20.97
CA ARG A 547 7.07 -11.80 -20.18
C ARG A 547 7.38 -11.64 -18.69
N TYR A 548 6.39 -11.29 -17.91
CA TYR A 548 6.47 -11.16 -16.46
C TYR A 548 5.50 -12.12 -15.80
N PHE A 549 5.94 -12.88 -14.81
CA PHE A 549 5.06 -13.69 -13.97
C PHE A 549 4.78 -12.98 -12.65
N GLY A 550 3.52 -13.05 -12.22
CA GLY A 550 3.06 -12.52 -10.96
C GLY A 550 3.58 -13.32 -9.77
N ARG A 551 3.27 -12.86 -8.58
CA ARG A 551 3.56 -13.59 -7.33
C ARG A 551 2.35 -14.36 -6.88
N SER A 552 2.58 -15.45 -6.14
CA SER A 552 1.52 -16.17 -5.44
C SER A 552 1.10 -15.42 -4.18
N PHE A 553 -0.20 -15.41 -3.91
CA PHE A 553 -0.79 -14.82 -2.71
C PHE A 553 -1.19 -15.92 -1.74
N LEU A 554 -0.56 -15.91 -0.58
CA LEU A 554 -0.76 -16.95 0.43
C LEU A 554 -2.11 -16.83 1.16
N GLY A 555 -2.79 -15.70 1.01
CA GLY A 555 -4.14 -15.51 1.55
C GLY A 555 -5.14 -16.56 1.07
N TYR A 556 -5.07 -16.99 -0.20
CA TYR A 556 -5.94 -18.07 -0.71
C TYR A 556 -5.69 -19.42 -0.03
N ALA A 557 -4.41 -19.78 0.13
CA ALA A 557 -4.03 -21.02 0.77
C ALA A 557 -4.44 -21.07 2.25
N LEU A 558 -4.30 -19.95 2.94
CA LEU A 558 -4.77 -19.82 4.32
C LEU A 558 -6.28 -19.99 4.44
N ARG A 559 -7.05 -19.44 3.49
CA ARG A 559 -8.52 -19.50 3.50
C ARG A 559 -9.09 -20.90 3.34
N GLU A 560 -8.41 -21.79 2.62
CA GLU A 560 -8.84 -23.20 2.52
C GLU A 560 -9.01 -23.87 3.88
N ASN A 561 -8.28 -23.40 4.88
CA ASN A 561 -8.27 -23.95 6.23
C ASN A 561 -9.16 -23.17 7.21
N TYR A 562 -9.90 -22.15 6.78
CA TYR A 562 -10.79 -21.42 7.69
C TYR A 562 -12.02 -22.25 8.00
N PRO A 563 -12.39 -22.37 9.28
CA PRO A 563 -13.62 -22.99 9.66
C PRO A 563 -14.82 -22.11 9.29
N GLY A 564 -15.92 -22.75 8.96
CA GLY A 564 -17.16 -22.04 8.69
C GLY A 564 -17.76 -21.35 9.92
N ASN A 565 -18.48 -20.26 9.68
CA ASN A 565 -19.26 -19.57 10.71
C ASN A 565 -20.55 -20.35 11.00
N ARG A 566 -21.01 -20.31 12.24
CA ARG A 566 -22.28 -20.92 12.66
C ARG A 566 -23.27 -19.86 13.06
N ILE A 567 -24.45 -19.91 12.50
CA ILE A 567 -25.54 -18.98 12.81
C ILE A 567 -26.60 -19.75 13.62
N TYR A 568 -26.83 -19.27 14.81
CA TYR A 568 -27.88 -19.76 15.68
C TYR A 568 -29.02 -18.75 15.75
N ARG A 569 -30.24 -19.25 15.84
CA ARG A 569 -31.42 -18.42 16.03
C ARG A 569 -32.24 -18.94 17.19
N ARG A 570 -32.96 -18.00 17.81
CA ARG A 570 -34.08 -18.28 18.69
C ARG A 570 -35.35 -18.12 17.87
N THR A 571 -36.22 -19.08 17.90
CA THR A 571 -37.51 -19.00 17.22
C THR A 571 -38.60 -18.68 18.24
N PRO A 572 -39.32 -17.55 18.07
CA PRO A 572 -40.43 -17.26 18.99
C PRO A 572 -41.59 -18.23 18.77
N THR A 573 -42.24 -18.62 19.86
CA THR A 573 -43.54 -19.25 19.83
C THR A 573 -44.63 -18.19 20.05
N VAL A 574 -45.72 -18.25 19.31
CA VAL A 574 -46.82 -17.30 19.49
C VAL A 574 -47.75 -17.83 20.55
N VAL A 575 -47.82 -17.13 21.69
CA VAL A 575 -48.75 -17.44 22.78
C VAL A 575 -49.66 -16.22 22.98
N ASN A 576 -50.99 -16.41 22.83
CA ASN A 576 -51.99 -15.34 22.94
C ASN A 576 -51.71 -14.12 22.03
N GLY A 577 -51.20 -14.36 20.82
CA GLY A 577 -50.83 -13.32 19.85
C GLY A 577 -49.51 -12.59 20.16
N GLN A 578 -48.72 -13.08 21.10
CA GLN A 578 -47.41 -12.54 21.49
C GLN A 578 -46.30 -13.52 21.14
N ASN A 579 -45.17 -13.01 20.68
CA ASN A 579 -43.96 -13.79 20.43
C ASN A 579 -43.23 -14.01 21.75
N VAL A 580 -43.13 -15.28 22.17
CA VAL A 580 -42.34 -15.71 23.32
C VAL A 580 -41.05 -16.37 22.81
N TRP A 581 -39.93 -15.81 23.15
CA TRP A 581 -38.63 -16.26 22.70
C TRP A 581 -38.09 -17.38 23.58
N ALA A 582 -37.72 -18.51 22.96
CA ALA A 582 -37.05 -19.59 23.66
C ALA A 582 -35.65 -19.15 24.17
N ASN A 583 -35.24 -19.68 25.33
CA ASN A 583 -33.88 -19.44 25.83
C ASN A 583 -32.80 -20.25 25.09
N GLU A 584 -33.24 -21.28 24.36
CA GLU A 584 -32.33 -22.18 23.64
C GLU A 584 -31.98 -21.65 22.27
N TRP A 585 -30.71 -21.74 21.93
CA TRP A 585 -30.19 -21.42 20.61
C TRP A 585 -30.30 -22.65 19.71
N THR A 586 -30.98 -22.52 18.59
CA THR A 586 -31.07 -23.56 17.56
C THR A 586 -30.13 -23.21 16.42
N LEU A 587 -29.30 -24.15 15.98
CA LEU A 587 -28.48 -23.98 14.78
C LEU A 587 -29.40 -23.73 13.59
N TYR A 588 -29.25 -22.57 12.96
CA TYR A 588 -30.06 -22.15 11.82
C TYR A 588 -29.34 -22.40 10.49
N SER A 589 -28.05 -22.07 10.47
CA SER A 589 -27.21 -22.23 9.30
C SER A 589 -25.77 -22.35 9.77
N HIS A 590 -24.99 -23.12 9.09
CA HIS A 590 -23.56 -23.01 9.11
C HIS A 590 -23.08 -22.78 7.66
N SER A 591 -22.27 -21.76 7.45
CA SER A 591 -21.52 -21.66 6.24
C SER A 591 -20.20 -22.40 6.49
N GLU A 592 -19.98 -23.51 5.82
CA GLU A 592 -18.59 -23.81 5.50
C GLU A 592 -18.22 -22.70 4.53
N THR A 593 -17.47 -21.73 5.04
CA THR A 593 -16.91 -20.66 4.23
C THR A 593 -16.30 -21.29 3.00
N ALA A 594 -16.46 -20.58 1.92
CA ALA A 594 -16.03 -20.95 0.61
C ALA A 594 -14.83 -21.90 0.61
N ARG A 595 -15.04 -23.09 0.08
CA ARG A 595 -13.93 -23.94 -0.27
C ARG A 595 -13.25 -23.31 -1.46
N TYR A 596 -12.07 -22.79 -1.22
CA TYR A 596 -11.15 -22.45 -2.29
C TYR A 596 -10.47 -23.73 -2.72
N SER A 597 -10.55 -24.04 -3.99
CA SER A 597 -9.72 -25.08 -4.60
C SER A 597 -8.61 -24.34 -5.35
N ASN A 598 -7.39 -24.50 -4.89
CA ASN A 598 -6.19 -23.97 -5.57
C ASN A 598 -5.50 -25.04 -6.43
N ALA A 599 -6.15 -26.17 -6.66
CA ALA A 599 -5.59 -27.24 -7.48
C ALA A 599 -5.54 -26.80 -8.94
N ASP A 600 -4.41 -27.03 -9.58
CA ASP A 600 -4.18 -26.85 -11.02
C ASP A 600 -4.28 -25.38 -11.53
N LEU A 601 -3.94 -24.39 -10.68
CA LEU A 601 -3.87 -22.99 -11.10
C LEU A 601 -2.54 -22.68 -11.79
N ASP A 602 -2.62 -21.98 -12.91
CA ASP A 602 -1.46 -21.41 -13.59
C ASP A 602 -1.00 -20.12 -12.91
N THR A 603 0.29 -19.82 -13.01
CA THR A 603 0.82 -18.54 -12.50
C THR A 603 0.41 -17.41 -13.44
N PRO A 604 -0.29 -16.37 -12.94
CA PRO A 604 -0.64 -15.21 -13.76
C PRO A 604 0.58 -14.57 -14.42
N TYR A 605 0.45 -14.19 -15.69
CA TYR A 605 1.53 -13.53 -16.41
C TYR A 605 1.07 -12.36 -17.26
N THR A 606 2.03 -11.53 -17.64
CA THR A 606 1.85 -10.39 -18.54
C THR A 606 2.88 -10.44 -19.65
N ASP A 607 2.41 -10.45 -20.90
CA ASP A 607 3.23 -10.23 -22.08
C ASP A 607 3.27 -8.73 -22.39
N GLU A 608 4.46 -8.18 -22.57
CA GLU A 608 4.69 -6.77 -22.82
C GLU A 608 5.40 -6.55 -24.15
N PHE A 609 4.88 -5.61 -24.92
CA PHE A 609 5.55 -5.00 -26.06
C PHE A 609 5.78 -3.51 -25.80
N THR A 610 7.01 -3.04 -26.01
CA THR A 610 7.38 -1.64 -25.84
C THR A 610 8.11 -1.08 -27.05
N VAL A 611 7.87 0.20 -27.33
CA VAL A 611 8.68 1.00 -28.27
C VAL A 611 8.97 2.36 -27.62
N ALA A 612 10.23 2.75 -27.59
CA ALA A 612 10.65 4.04 -27.03
C ALA A 612 11.57 4.78 -28.00
N LEU A 613 11.32 6.07 -28.18
CA LEU A 613 12.19 7.01 -28.87
C LEU A 613 12.69 8.04 -27.88
N ARG A 614 14.01 8.16 -27.75
CA ARG A 614 14.67 9.10 -26.84
C ARG A 614 15.68 9.94 -27.61
N GLY A 615 15.87 11.19 -27.19
CA GLY A 615 16.91 12.02 -27.75
C GLY A 615 17.00 13.39 -27.11
N PRO A 616 18.04 14.18 -27.42
CA PRO A 616 18.17 15.55 -27.02
C PRO A 616 17.28 16.48 -27.89
N ILE A 617 16.86 17.60 -27.32
CA ILE A 617 16.18 18.65 -28.08
C ILE A 617 17.16 19.81 -28.27
N ALA A 618 17.78 19.89 -29.45
CA ALA A 618 18.88 20.80 -29.70
C ALA A 618 18.55 22.31 -29.49
N TRP A 619 17.32 22.74 -29.81
CA TRP A 619 16.94 24.15 -29.78
C TRP A 619 16.48 24.68 -28.41
N ILE A 620 15.95 23.81 -27.54
CA ILE A 620 15.61 24.16 -26.15
C ILE A 620 16.51 23.50 -25.14
N GLY A 621 17.36 22.53 -25.53
CA GLY A 621 18.13 21.68 -24.63
C GLY A 621 17.26 20.65 -23.90
N GLY A 622 17.90 19.84 -23.05
CA GLY A 622 17.21 18.76 -22.35
C GLY A 622 17.02 17.51 -23.21
N GLU A 623 16.36 16.50 -22.62
CA GLU A 623 16.10 15.22 -23.25
C GLU A 623 14.59 14.92 -23.25
N TYR A 624 14.14 14.22 -24.27
CA TYR A 624 12.77 13.69 -24.31
C TYR A 624 12.78 12.17 -24.45
N ARG A 625 11.69 11.56 -23.99
CA ARG A 625 11.36 10.14 -24.20
C ARG A 625 9.88 10.02 -24.60
N ILE A 626 9.63 9.42 -25.73
CA ILE A 626 8.27 9.01 -26.16
C ILE A 626 8.25 7.50 -26.05
N LYS A 627 7.25 6.93 -25.37
CA LYS A 627 7.18 5.50 -25.11
C LYS A 627 5.76 5.00 -25.28
N GLY A 628 5.61 3.95 -26.08
CA GLY A 628 4.40 3.15 -26.21
C GLY A 628 4.56 1.83 -25.47
N ILE A 629 3.53 1.43 -24.75
CA ILE A 629 3.48 0.17 -23.97
C ILE A 629 2.17 -0.52 -24.32
N VAL A 630 2.24 -1.80 -24.62
CA VAL A 630 1.09 -2.69 -24.75
C VAL A 630 1.34 -3.89 -23.85
N ARG A 631 0.39 -4.19 -22.96
CA ARG A 631 0.44 -5.35 -22.07
C ARG A 631 -0.83 -6.18 -22.20
N GLU A 632 -0.66 -7.48 -22.27
CA GLU A 632 -1.72 -8.47 -22.24
C GLU A 632 -1.46 -9.38 -21.04
N SER A 633 -2.28 -9.25 -20.01
CA SER A 633 -2.22 -10.06 -18.81
C SER A 633 -3.21 -11.20 -18.93
N ARG A 634 -2.73 -12.43 -18.69
CA ARG A 634 -3.51 -13.65 -18.81
C ARG A 634 -3.37 -14.51 -17.58
N ASP A 635 -4.24 -15.52 -17.51
CA ASP A 635 -4.31 -16.46 -16.38
C ASP A 635 -4.47 -15.73 -15.04
N GLN A 636 -5.09 -14.53 -15.08
CA GLN A 636 -5.37 -13.77 -13.87
C GLN A 636 -6.37 -14.54 -13.01
N PHE A 637 -6.15 -14.53 -11.70
CA PHE A 637 -7.09 -15.18 -10.81
C PHE A 637 -8.45 -14.48 -10.87
N ALA A 638 -9.46 -15.27 -11.04
CA ALA A 638 -10.85 -14.88 -10.98
C ALA A 638 -11.59 -15.87 -10.10
N SER A 639 -12.82 -15.57 -9.72
CA SER A 639 -13.66 -16.52 -9.00
C SER A 639 -14.88 -16.86 -9.80
N SER A 640 -15.29 -18.11 -9.68
CA SER A 640 -16.61 -18.56 -10.05
C SER A 640 -17.37 -18.96 -8.79
N GLU A 641 -18.61 -18.51 -8.66
CA GLU A 641 -19.52 -18.95 -7.63
C GLU A 641 -20.39 -20.07 -8.16
N SER A 642 -20.44 -21.18 -7.46
CA SER A 642 -21.39 -22.26 -7.69
C SER A 642 -22.20 -22.53 -6.44
N THR A 643 -23.49 -22.78 -6.60
CA THR A 643 -24.35 -23.17 -5.50
C THR A 643 -24.69 -24.67 -5.61
N SER A 644 -24.57 -25.39 -4.51
CA SER A 644 -24.98 -26.79 -4.41
C SER A 644 -25.96 -26.97 -3.24
N GLU A 645 -27.01 -27.78 -3.42
CA GLU A 645 -27.81 -28.22 -2.30
C GLU A 645 -27.10 -29.35 -1.57
N VAL A 646 -26.90 -29.18 -0.29
CA VAL A 646 -26.28 -30.20 0.58
C VAL A 646 -27.22 -30.54 1.72
N TYR A 647 -27.42 -31.83 1.95
CA TYR A 647 -28.10 -32.27 3.16
C TYR A 647 -27.18 -32.02 4.37
N ASP A 648 -27.62 -31.15 5.22
CA ASP A 648 -26.94 -30.77 6.42
C ASP A 648 -27.37 -31.68 7.58
N VAL A 649 -26.40 -32.48 8.02
CA VAL A 649 -26.65 -33.47 9.12
C VAL A 649 -26.83 -32.74 10.46
N GLU A 650 -26.21 -31.55 10.65
CA GLU A 650 -26.30 -30.80 11.92
C GLU A 650 -27.65 -30.09 12.06
N THR A 651 -28.17 -29.52 10.96
CA THR A 651 -29.50 -28.87 10.97
C THR A 651 -30.64 -29.81 10.62
N GLY A 652 -30.36 -31.00 10.10
CA GLY A 652 -31.34 -31.97 9.66
C GLY A 652 -32.16 -31.51 8.44
N GLY A 653 -31.67 -30.58 7.65
CA GLY A 653 -32.33 -29.99 6.50
C GLY A 653 -31.46 -29.93 5.26
N VAL A 654 -32.03 -29.48 4.14
CA VAL A 654 -31.26 -29.13 2.94
C VAL A 654 -30.85 -27.68 3.05
N SER A 655 -29.56 -27.42 2.98
CA SER A 655 -28.99 -26.09 2.94
C SER A 655 -28.30 -25.83 1.59
N THR A 656 -28.32 -24.59 1.16
CA THR A 656 -27.55 -24.16 -0.04
C THR A 656 -26.14 -23.85 0.40
N ARG A 657 -25.17 -24.59 -0.17
CA ARG A 657 -23.75 -24.30 -0.01
C ARG A 657 -23.27 -23.49 -1.20
N ARG A 658 -22.64 -22.36 -0.95
CA ARG A 658 -21.89 -21.60 -1.96
C ARG A 658 -20.46 -22.14 -2.00
N VAL A 659 -19.98 -22.41 -3.18
CA VAL A 659 -18.60 -22.84 -3.42
C VAL A 659 -17.97 -21.84 -4.36
N TYR A 660 -16.97 -21.17 -3.88
CA TYR A 660 -16.16 -20.27 -4.71
C TYR A 660 -14.93 -21.05 -5.18
N THR A 661 -14.73 -21.09 -6.48
CA THR A 661 -13.59 -21.76 -7.09
C THR A 661 -12.71 -20.69 -7.69
N VAL A 662 -11.44 -20.63 -7.29
CA VAL A 662 -10.46 -19.77 -7.95
C VAL A 662 -10.14 -20.38 -9.31
N THR A 663 -10.19 -19.56 -10.34
CA THR A 663 -9.90 -19.95 -11.74
C THR A 663 -8.85 -19.02 -12.33
N ASN A 664 -8.34 -19.35 -13.52
CA ASN A 664 -7.43 -18.49 -14.30
C ASN A 664 -8.16 -17.77 -15.46
N ASP A 665 -9.47 -17.50 -15.31
CA ASP A 665 -10.27 -16.90 -16.39
C ASP A 665 -10.11 -15.37 -16.48
N GLY A 666 -9.36 -14.75 -15.59
CA GLY A 666 -9.15 -13.31 -15.60
C GLY A 666 -8.17 -12.87 -16.70
N GLU A 667 -8.54 -11.81 -17.40
CA GLU A 667 -7.71 -11.18 -18.43
C GLU A 667 -7.69 -9.67 -18.24
N ARG A 668 -6.57 -9.04 -18.61
CA ARG A 668 -6.44 -7.58 -18.61
C ARG A 668 -5.55 -7.12 -19.76
N SER A 669 -5.97 -6.07 -20.45
CA SER A 669 -5.19 -5.40 -21.47
C SER A 669 -4.91 -3.95 -21.08
N TYR A 670 -3.67 -3.52 -21.27
CA TYR A 670 -3.24 -2.14 -21.04
C TYR A 670 -2.54 -1.60 -22.28
N ARG A 671 -2.89 -0.39 -22.66
CA ARG A 671 -2.23 0.36 -23.73
C ARG A 671 -1.92 1.76 -23.24
N GLY A 672 -0.65 2.14 -23.30
CA GLY A 672 -0.19 3.45 -22.86
C GLY A 672 0.72 4.12 -23.88
N LEU A 673 0.58 5.43 -24.03
CA LEU A 673 1.49 6.29 -24.78
C LEU A 673 1.92 7.44 -23.90
N SER A 674 3.21 7.51 -23.55
CA SER A 674 3.78 8.58 -22.74
C SER A 674 4.75 9.45 -23.52
N LEU A 675 4.76 10.74 -23.21
CA LEU A 675 5.78 11.69 -23.60
C LEU A 675 6.37 12.31 -22.34
N GLU A 676 7.68 12.32 -22.26
CA GLU A 676 8.44 12.88 -21.14
C GLU A 676 9.51 13.81 -21.67
N TYR A 677 9.76 14.89 -20.93
CA TYR A 677 10.83 15.83 -21.18
C TYR A 677 11.48 16.22 -19.86
N VAL A 678 12.79 16.17 -19.80
CA VAL A 678 13.57 16.57 -18.64
C VAL A 678 14.69 17.53 -19.06
N ARG A 679 14.90 18.61 -18.27
CA ARG A 679 15.95 19.57 -18.52
C ARG A 679 16.48 20.18 -17.24
N GLU A 680 17.76 20.26 -17.13
CA GLU A 680 18.45 21.04 -16.11
C GLU A 680 19.00 22.34 -16.73
N PHE A 681 18.75 23.47 -16.08
CA PHE A 681 19.24 24.78 -16.46
C PHE A 681 20.35 25.19 -15.48
N GLY A 682 21.59 24.90 -15.84
CA GLY A 682 22.73 25.10 -14.96
C GLY A 682 22.63 24.19 -13.71
N ARG A 683 22.93 24.77 -12.54
CA ARG A 683 22.85 24.05 -11.25
C ARG A 683 21.61 24.38 -10.42
N ASP A 684 20.83 25.37 -10.88
CA ASP A 684 19.83 26.01 -10.04
C ASP A 684 18.39 25.65 -10.41
N HIS A 685 18.14 25.24 -11.64
CA HIS A 685 16.79 24.94 -12.10
C HIS A 685 16.74 23.59 -12.79
N ALA A 686 15.70 22.82 -12.51
CA ALA A 686 15.34 21.60 -13.22
C ALA A 686 13.85 21.61 -13.54
N LEU A 687 13.52 21.22 -14.76
CA LEU A 687 12.14 21.10 -15.25
C LEU A 687 11.93 19.69 -15.77
N SER A 688 10.84 19.06 -15.36
CA SER A 688 10.32 17.89 -16.03
C SER A 688 8.86 18.13 -16.44
N PHE A 689 8.52 17.63 -17.60
CA PHE A 689 7.17 17.60 -18.13
C PHE A 689 6.88 16.17 -18.57
N SER A 690 5.73 15.65 -18.22
CA SER A 690 5.32 14.32 -18.66
C SER A 690 3.82 14.25 -18.93
N THR A 691 3.43 13.40 -19.86
CA THR A 691 2.03 13.08 -20.13
C THR A 691 1.91 11.61 -20.46
N ASN A 692 0.82 11.00 -20.06
CA ASN A 692 0.45 9.63 -20.41
C ASN A 692 -1.02 9.57 -20.79
N TRP A 693 -1.27 9.06 -21.98
CA TRP A 693 -2.58 8.58 -22.38
C TRP A 693 -2.59 7.06 -22.21
N SER A 694 -3.58 6.54 -21.49
CA SER A 694 -3.69 5.10 -21.25
C SER A 694 -5.12 4.62 -21.27
N HIS A 695 -5.28 3.34 -21.59
CA HIS A 695 -6.55 2.64 -21.57
C HIS A 695 -6.32 1.24 -21.01
N THR A 696 -7.17 0.84 -20.07
CA THR A 696 -7.12 -0.48 -19.42
C THR A 696 -8.48 -1.11 -19.50
N ASP A 697 -8.54 -2.32 -20.02
CA ASP A 697 -9.72 -3.20 -20.00
C ASP A 697 -9.40 -4.43 -19.12
N ALA A 698 -10.33 -4.84 -18.29
CA ALA A 698 -10.18 -6.03 -17.45
C ALA A 698 -11.49 -6.80 -17.38
N THR A 699 -11.41 -8.12 -17.33
CA THR A 699 -12.58 -9.01 -17.18
C THR A 699 -12.98 -9.20 -15.73
N ASN A 700 -12.09 -8.85 -14.78
CA ASN A 700 -12.30 -8.88 -13.35
C ASN A 700 -11.79 -7.59 -12.70
N ILE A 701 -12.42 -7.15 -11.62
CA ILE A 701 -12.10 -5.89 -10.97
C ILE A 701 -10.80 -6.01 -10.16
N SER A 702 -10.60 -7.12 -9.47
CA SER A 702 -9.38 -7.40 -8.71
C SER A 702 -9.14 -8.90 -8.54
N TYR A 703 -7.92 -9.27 -8.14
CA TYR A 703 -7.60 -10.62 -7.68
C TYR A 703 -8.43 -11.05 -6.47
N PHE A 704 -8.91 -10.08 -5.72
CA PHE A 704 -9.49 -10.25 -4.39
C PHE A 704 -10.98 -9.91 -4.33
N ASP A 705 -11.65 -9.82 -5.47
CA ASP A 705 -13.12 -9.72 -5.47
C ASP A 705 -13.79 -10.90 -4.75
N ILE A 706 -12.99 -11.90 -4.44
CA ILE A 706 -13.32 -13.04 -3.58
C ILE A 706 -12.97 -12.77 -2.12
N SER A 707 -12.17 -11.75 -1.82
CA SER A 707 -11.45 -11.71 -0.55
C SER A 707 -12.33 -11.34 0.62
N ASP A 708 -13.38 -10.61 0.38
CA ASP A 708 -14.32 -10.23 1.42
C ASP A 708 -15.74 -10.52 0.99
N GLU A 709 -16.06 -11.79 0.98
CA GLU A 709 -17.41 -12.29 0.79
C GLU A 709 -18.40 -11.64 1.76
N THR A 710 -17.90 -11.19 2.90
CA THR A 710 -18.71 -10.53 3.92
C THR A 710 -18.98 -9.07 3.59
N GLU A 711 -18.11 -8.39 2.84
CA GLU A 711 -18.30 -6.97 2.53
C GLU A 711 -19.48 -6.72 1.59
N PHE A 712 -19.69 -7.62 0.63
CA PHE A 712 -20.77 -7.49 -0.36
C PHE A 712 -21.78 -8.62 -0.32
N GLU A 713 -21.62 -9.60 0.59
CA GLU A 713 -22.58 -10.70 0.71
C GLU A 713 -23.96 -10.16 1.13
N GLY A 714 -24.89 -10.27 0.20
CA GLY A 714 -26.25 -9.78 0.42
C GLY A 714 -26.46 -8.28 0.13
N GLU A 715 -25.45 -7.57 -0.34
CA GLU A 715 -25.64 -6.21 -0.85
C GLU A 715 -26.21 -6.24 -2.27
N TYR A 716 -27.40 -5.69 -2.42
CA TYR A 716 -28.06 -5.51 -3.69
C TYR A 716 -28.25 -4.03 -3.98
N VAL A 717 -28.09 -3.67 -5.24
CA VAL A 717 -28.25 -2.31 -5.76
C VAL A 717 -29.22 -2.32 -6.93
N TYR A 718 -29.80 -1.16 -7.22
CA TYR A 718 -30.63 -0.99 -8.41
C TYR A 718 -29.74 -0.47 -9.56
N TYR A 719 -29.61 -1.27 -10.62
CA TYR A 719 -28.76 -0.98 -11.77
C TYR A 719 -29.46 -1.38 -13.06
N GLN A 720 -29.47 -0.51 -14.07
CA GLN A 720 -30.07 -0.74 -15.38
C GLN A 720 -31.53 -1.23 -15.35
N GLY A 721 -32.30 -0.81 -14.34
CA GLY A 721 -33.72 -1.17 -14.24
C GLY A 721 -34.01 -2.42 -13.40
N GLU A 722 -33.00 -3.08 -12.85
CA GLU A 722 -33.12 -4.32 -12.08
C GLU A 722 -32.41 -4.22 -10.72
N VAL A 723 -32.82 -5.02 -9.76
CA VAL A 723 -32.12 -5.24 -8.51
C VAL A 723 -31.09 -6.37 -8.73
N VAL A 724 -29.81 -6.02 -8.66
CA VAL A 724 -28.71 -6.92 -8.91
C VAL A 724 -27.72 -6.92 -7.74
N PRO A 725 -26.92 -7.99 -7.55
CA PRO A 725 -25.81 -7.93 -6.62
C PRO A 725 -24.88 -6.73 -6.96
N LYS A 726 -24.41 -6.03 -5.95
CA LYS A 726 -23.53 -4.84 -6.14
C LYS A 726 -22.29 -5.15 -6.96
N LEU A 727 -21.67 -6.32 -6.74
CA LEU A 727 -20.53 -6.77 -7.54
C LEU A 727 -20.85 -6.85 -9.03
N ARG A 728 -22.05 -7.27 -9.41
CA ARG A 728 -22.46 -7.33 -10.82
C ARG A 728 -22.55 -5.92 -11.43
N ALA A 729 -23.07 -4.96 -10.70
CA ALA A 729 -23.11 -3.58 -11.16
C ALA A 729 -21.69 -3.00 -11.35
N LEU A 730 -20.78 -3.27 -10.43
CA LEU A 730 -19.40 -2.82 -10.48
C LEU A 730 -18.56 -3.55 -11.54
N ALA A 731 -18.92 -4.78 -11.91
CA ALA A 731 -18.26 -5.53 -12.99
C ALA A 731 -18.42 -4.88 -14.38
N ASP A 732 -19.45 -4.04 -14.56
CA ASP A 732 -19.58 -3.22 -15.79
C ASP A 732 -18.57 -2.04 -15.82
N ASN A 733 -17.78 -1.83 -14.75
CA ASN A 733 -16.64 -0.95 -14.76
C ASN A 733 -15.48 -1.64 -15.48
N GLN A 734 -15.32 -1.36 -16.76
CA GLN A 734 -14.18 -1.85 -17.56
C GLN A 734 -12.85 -1.18 -17.14
N LEU A 735 -12.89 -0.21 -16.25
CA LEU A 735 -11.72 0.54 -15.79
C LEU A 735 -11.38 0.11 -14.35
N LEU A 736 -10.13 -0.23 -14.13
CA LEU A 736 -9.57 -0.40 -12.80
C LEU A 736 -9.67 0.91 -11.99
N ASP A 737 -9.45 0.85 -10.68
CA ASP A 737 -9.51 1.99 -9.75
C ASP A 737 -8.72 3.24 -10.19
N PHE A 738 -7.74 3.08 -11.07
CA PHE A 738 -6.84 4.13 -11.55
C PHE A 738 -7.21 4.59 -12.98
N ALA A 739 -8.40 5.05 -13.16
CA ALA A 739 -9.09 5.19 -14.45
C ALA A 739 -8.87 6.49 -15.23
N SER A 740 -7.91 7.35 -14.86
CA SER A 740 -7.69 8.60 -15.61
C SER A 740 -7.06 8.32 -16.99
N PRO A 741 -7.76 8.54 -18.11
CA PRO A 741 -7.24 8.18 -19.44
C PRO A 741 -6.09 9.07 -19.89
N LEU A 742 -6.02 10.32 -19.41
CA LEU A 742 -4.93 11.24 -19.73
C LEU A 742 -4.46 11.97 -18.46
N ILE A 743 -3.15 11.90 -18.23
CA ILE A 743 -2.47 12.59 -17.15
C ILE A 743 -1.39 13.47 -17.73
N VAL A 744 -1.27 14.70 -17.22
CA VAL A 744 -0.21 15.64 -17.57
C VAL A 744 0.44 16.11 -16.28
N ASN A 745 1.77 15.97 -16.17
CA ASN A 745 2.54 16.43 -15.03
C ASN A 745 3.58 17.48 -15.47
N GLY A 746 3.81 18.46 -14.60
CA GLY A 746 4.90 19.41 -14.72
C GLY A 746 5.55 19.60 -13.37
N VAL A 747 6.86 19.38 -13.27
CA VAL A 747 7.64 19.61 -12.05
C VAL A 747 8.74 20.61 -12.32
N TRP A 748 8.80 21.66 -11.51
CA TRP A 748 9.85 22.66 -11.57
C TRP A 748 10.53 22.80 -10.21
N SER A 749 11.79 22.41 -10.15
CA SER A 749 12.66 22.58 -8.99
C SER A 749 13.63 23.75 -9.22
N ALA A 750 13.78 24.64 -8.24
CA ALA A 750 14.61 25.82 -8.37
C ALA A 750 15.38 26.15 -7.08
N ARG A 751 16.56 26.75 -7.26
CA ARG A 751 17.37 27.36 -6.20
C ARG A 751 17.44 28.86 -6.43
N TRP A 752 17.23 29.61 -5.37
CA TRP A 752 17.25 31.06 -5.34
C TRP A 752 18.14 31.55 -4.22
N LEU A 753 18.61 32.77 -4.28
CA LEU A 753 19.39 33.43 -3.22
C LEU A 753 20.67 32.60 -2.87
N ASP A 754 21.45 32.22 -3.89
CA ASP A 754 22.63 31.38 -3.75
C ASP A 754 22.38 30.06 -3.02
N GLY A 755 21.22 29.44 -3.27
CA GLY A 755 20.83 28.17 -2.71
C GLY A 755 20.13 28.23 -1.34
N ARG A 756 19.98 29.42 -0.75
CA ARG A 756 19.29 29.61 0.54
C ARG A 756 17.78 29.32 0.47
N LEU A 757 17.16 29.56 -0.68
CA LEU A 757 15.77 29.19 -0.91
C LEU A 757 15.72 28.11 -1.99
N ARG A 758 15.15 26.97 -1.65
CA ARG A 758 14.83 25.89 -2.60
C ARG A 758 13.31 25.83 -2.75
N THR A 759 12.85 25.75 -3.99
CA THR A 759 11.42 25.62 -4.30
C THR A 759 11.20 24.46 -5.25
N ASN A 760 10.07 23.78 -5.11
CA ASN A 760 9.56 22.79 -6.05
C ASN A 760 8.07 23.06 -6.28
N VAL A 761 7.67 23.10 -7.54
CA VAL A 761 6.28 23.17 -7.95
C VAL A 761 5.97 21.92 -8.73
N ASN A 762 4.98 21.17 -8.28
CA ASN A 762 4.46 19.98 -8.96
C ASN A 762 3.01 20.26 -9.36
N ALA A 763 2.73 20.25 -10.66
CA ALA A 763 1.41 20.45 -11.21
C ALA A 763 0.97 19.18 -11.94
N ARG A 764 -0.17 18.63 -11.57
CA ARG A 764 -0.76 17.42 -12.15
C ARG A 764 -2.19 17.71 -12.61
N TRP A 765 -2.43 17.54 -13.88
CA TRP A 765 -3.76 17.54 -14.47
C TRP A 765 -4.17 16.12 -14.81
N ARG A 766 -5.40 15.75 -14.45
CA ARG A 766 -6.03 14.47 -14.80
C ARG A 766 -7.30 14.77 -15.59
N ASP A 767 -7.49 14.05 -16.67
CA ASP A 767 -8.71 14.14 -17.49
C ASP A 767 -9.92 13.59 -16.75
N GLY A 768 -11.10 13.99 -17.22
CA GLY A 768 -12.36 13.41 -16.77
C GLY A 768 -12.56 12.00 -17.33
N PHE A 769 -13.36 11.22 -16.63
CA PHE A 769 -13.70 9.85 -17.02
C PHE A 769 -15.12 9.52 -16.52
N SER A 770 -15.63 8.37 -16.91
CA SER A 770 -16.92 7.87 -16.44
C SER A 770 -16.79 6.44 -15.94
N ARG A 771 -17.55 6.10 -14.89
CA ARG A 771 -17.65 4.74 -14.38
C ARG A 771 -19.01 4.48 -13.75
N VAL A 772 -19.38 3.23 -13.56
CA VAL A 772 -20.54 2.85 -12.76
C VAL A 772 -20.24 3.09 -11.29
N ASP A 773 -21.08 3.89 -10.64
CA ASP A 773 -20.91 4.25 -9.24
C ASP A 773 -22.27 4.57 -8.59
N ASP A 774 -22.30 4.69 -7.27
CA ASP A 774 -23.48 5.15 -6.53
C ASP A 774 -23.86 6.56 -6.95
N THR A 775 -25.10 6.72 -7.41
CA THR A 775 -25.64 8.02 -7.80
C THR A 775 -26.07 8.88 -6.60
N LEU A 776 -25.97 8.36 -5.38
CA LEU A 776 -26.50 8.90 -4.12
C LEU A 776 -28.05 9.03 -4.13
N VAL A 777 -28.72 8.40 -5.08
CA VAL A 777 -30.18 8.30 -5.17
C VAL A 777 -30.61 6.93 -4.68
N ASN A 778 -31.75 6.87 -4.01
CA ASN A 778 -32.33 5.62 -3.53
C ASN A 778 -33.68 5.38 -4.18
N ILE A 779 -33.97 4.12 -4.47
CA ILE A 779 -35.26 3.67 -4.96
C ILE A 779 -35.85 2.58 -4.05
N THR A 780 -37.17 2.54 -3.94
CA THR A 780 -37.85 1.47 -3.20
C THR A 780 -38.48 0.49 -4.18
N VAL A 781 -38.03 -0.76 -4.15
CA VAL A 781 -38.60 -1.85 -4.97
C VAL A 781 -39.15 -2.92 -4.02
N ASN A 782 -40.42 -3.28 -4.17
CA ASN A 782 -41.12 -4.26 -3.32
C ASN A 782 -40.98 -3.97 -1.80
N GLY A 783 -40.95 -2.68 -1.42
CA GLY A 783 -40.85 -2.29 0.00
C GLY A 783 -39.43 -2.30 0.57
N VAL A 784 -38.43 -2.66 -0.21
CA VAL A 784 -37.00 -2.62 0.16
C VAL A 784 -36.33 -1.43 -0.56
N ARG A 785 -35.51 -0.71 0.20
CA ARG A 785 -34.75 0.45 -0.31
C ARG A 785 -33.41 -0.02 -0.85
N TYR A 786 -33.08 0.42 -2.08
CA TYR A 786 -31.82 0.12 -2.76
C TYR A 786 -31.15 1.42 -3.20
N ASP A 787 -29.83 1.45 -3.13
CA ASP A 787 -29.00 2.48 -3.75
C ASP A 787 -29.00 2.31 -5.27
N VAL A 788 -29.10 3.42 -5.99
CA VAL A 788 -29.12 3.41 -7.46
C VAL A 788 -27.70 3.61 -8.00
N TYR A 789 -27.21 2.61 -8.69
CA TYR A 789 -25.94 2.62 -9.42
C TYR A 789 -26.20 2.96 -10.89
N ASP A 790 -25.38 3.82 -11.47
CA ASP A 790 -25.43 4.16 -12.90
C ASP A 790 -24.05 4.70 -13.34
N LYS A 791 -23.90 4.89 -14.65
CA LYS A 791 -22.71 5.51 -15.21
C LYS A 791 -22.62 6.98 -14.80
N VAL A 792 -21.65 7.29 -13.95
CA VAL A 792 -21.39 8.63 -13.42
C VAL A 792 -20.18 9.23 -14.14
N GLU A 793 -20.30 10.49 -14.55
CA GLU A 793 -19.22 11.25 -15.17
C GLU A 793 -18.47 12.09 -14.13
N TYR A 794 -17.15 12.00 -14.17
CA TYR A 794 -16.23 12.72 -13.31
C TYR A 794 -15.42 13.73 -14.09
N LYS A 795 -15.39 14.98 -13.60
CA LYS A 795 -14.72 16.08 -14.26
C LYS A 795 -13.20 15.99 -14.13
N ALA A 796 -12.51 16.59 -15.09
CA ALA A 796 -11.07 16.79 -15.00
C ALA A 796 -10.66 17.57 -13.73
N SER A 797 -9.49 17.26 -13.20
CA SER A 797 -8.96 17.90 -11.98
C SER A 797 -7.53 18.40 -12.17
N VAL A 798 -7.17 19.44 -11.41
CA VAL A 798 -5.83 20.03 -11.36
C VAL A 798 -5.35 20.04 -9.92
N ASP A 799 -4.25 19.37 -9.66
CA ASP A 799 -3.51 19.40 -8.40
C ASP A 799 -2.20 20.17 -8.59
N VAL A 800 -2.00 21.22 -7.83
CA VAL A 800 -0.74 21.99 -7.83
C VAL A 800 -0.19 22.03 -6.42
N ASN A 801 1.01 21.51 -6.25
CA ASN A 801 1.71 21.44 -4.97
C ASN A 801 2.95 22.33 -5.00
N LEU A 802 3.22 23.04 -3.92
CA LEU A 802 4.40 23.89 -3.74
C LEU A 802 5.18 23.44 -2.52
N ALA A 803 6.45 23.17 -2.70
CA ALA A 803 7.41 23.00 -1.62
C ALA A 803 8.40 24.15 -1.59
N ALA A 804 8.73 24.64 -0.41
CA ALA A 804 9.73 25.68 -0.19
C ALA A 804 10.56 25.39 1.05
N THR A 805 11.88 25.31 0.90
CA THR A 805 12.81 25.17 2.02
C THR A 805 13.71 26.40 2.05
N PHE A 806 13.65 27.17 3.14
CA PHE A 806 14.40 28.41 3.32
C PHE A 806 15.43 28.27 4.44
N GLU A 807 16.72 28.41 4.12
CA GLU A 807 17.81 28.40 5.10
C GLU A 807 17.75 29.66 5.96
N LEU A 808 17.37 29.49 7.23
CA LEU A 808 17.27 30.58 8.21
C LEU A 808 18.62 31.01 8.71
N ALA A 809 19.49 30.06 9.00
CA ALA A 809 20.82 30.30 9.53
C ALA A 809 21.78 29.18 9.10
N LYS A 810 23.01 29.56 8.78
CA LYS A 810 24.14 28.66 8.56
C LYS A 810 25.31 29.10 9.42
N THR A 811 25.78 28.25 10.29
CA THR A 811 26.87 28.50 11.24
C THR A 811 27.87 27.35 11.18
N ARG A 812 28.97 27.47 11.93
CA ARG A 812 29.94 26.38 12.12
C ARG A 812 29.32 25.15 12.83
N TYR A 813 28.16 25.32 13.47
CA TYR A 813 27.46 24.27 14.20
C TYR A 813 26.33 23.64 13.38
N GLY A 814 26.15 24.04 12.12
CA GLY A 814 25.13 23.47 11.24
C GLY A 814 24.24 24.53 10.58
N ALA A 815 23.29 24.06 9.81
CA ALA A 815 22.31 24.86 9.08
C ALA A 815 20.90 24.53 9.56
N ALA A 816 20.12 25.57 9.84
CA ALA A 816 18.70 25.46 10.16
C ALA A 816 17.86 26.01 9.00
N ALA A 817 16.78 25.32 8.65
CA ALA A 817 15.90 25.72 7.57
C ALA A 817 14.42 25.59 7.97
N LEU A 818 13.60 26.51 7.47
CA LEU A 818 12.14 26.42 7.47
C LEU A 818 11.71 25.61 6.24
N ASP A 819 10.84 24.62 6.45
CA ASP A 819 10.29 23.77 5.39
C ASP A 819 8.77 23.97 5.31
N LEU A 820 8.30 24.40 4.16
CA LEU A 820 6.89 24.67 3.89
C LEU A 820 6.42 23.79 2.72
N ARG A 821 5.32 23.08 2.91
CA ARG A 821 4.71 22.25 1.87
C ARG A 821 3.24 22.64 1.74
N VAL A 822 2.84 23.15 0.58
CA VAL A 822 1.45 23.49 0.29
C VAL A 822 0.93 22.48 -0.73
N ASN A 823 0.00 21.65 -0.32
CA ASN A 823 -0.69 20.73 -1.23
C ASN A 823 -1.97 21.39 -1.72
N ASN A 824 -2.35 21.09 -2.96
CA ASN A 824 -3.56 21.60 -3.60
C ASN A 824 -3.66 23.13 -3.50
N LEU A 825 -2.65 23.83 -4.01
CA LEU A 825 -2.49 25.29 -3.90
C LEU A 825 -3.75 26.07 -4.35
N PHE A 826 -4.45 25.59 -5.38
CA PHE A 826 -5.63 26.23 -5.92
C PHE A 826 -6.94 25.81 -5.23
N ASN A 827 -6.86 24.96 -4.20
CA ASN A 827 -8.03 24.51 -3.46
C ASN A 827 -9.09 23.85 -4.34
N SER A 828 -8.64 23.00 -5.28
CA SER A 828 -9.48 22.29 -6.23
C SER A 828 -10.13 21.06 -5.59
N VAL A 829 -11.25 20.59 -6.16
CA VAL A 829 -11.79 19.25 -5.87
C VAL A 829 -11.00 18.26 -6.73
N LEU A 830 -10.19 17.42 -6.09
CA LEU A 830 -9.26 16.52 -6.78
C LEU A 830 -9.89 15.19 -7.16
N ASN A 831 -10.67 14.61 -6.24
CA ASN A 831 -11.36 13.34 -6.43
C ASN A 831 -12.86 13.53 -6.30
N GLN A 832 -13.55 13.37 -7.41
CA GLN A 832 -15.02 13.50 -7.43
C GLN A 832 -15.73 12.16 -7.23
N GLU A 833 -14.98 11.05 -7.31
CA GLU A 833 -15.50 9.70 -7.42
C GLU A 833 -16.06 9.15 -6.12
N TYR A 834 -15.44 9.47 -4.99
CA TYR A 834 -15.61 8.73 -3.74
C TYR A 834 -16.11 9.56 -2.56
N SER A 835 -16.74 10.68 -2.81
CA SER A 835 -17.42 11.40 -1.72
C SER A 835 -18.82 10.86 -1.56
N THR A 836 -19.16 10.40 -0.39
CA THR A 836 -20.53 10.00 0.00
C THR A 836 -21.17 11.07 0.87
N ALA A 837 -22.48 11.00 1.06
CA ALA A 837 -23.16 11.92 1.96
C ALA A 837 -22.69 11.78 3.43
N SER A 838 -22.22 10.59 3.82
CA SER A 838 -21.66 10.33 5.16
C SER A 838 -20.20 10.78 5.31
N GLN A 839 -19.45 10.88 4.21
CA GLN A 839 -18.04 11.30 4.18
C GLN A 839 -17.84 12.33 3.04
N PRO A 840 -18.39 13.53 3.17
CA PRO A 840 -18.52 14.47 2.06
C PRO A 840 -17.23 15.23 1.74
N TYR A 841 -16.29 15.27 2.67
CA TYR A 841 -15.15 16.17 2.57
C TYR A 841 -13.95 15.55 1.86
N GLN A 842 -13.27 16.38 1.10
CA GLN A 842 -11.92 16.17 0.57
C GLN A 842 -11.00 17.24 1.14
N LEU A 843 -9.73 16.86 1.28
CA LEU A 843 -8.70 17.79 1.71
C LEU A 843 -8.42 18.75 0.55
N GLY A 844 -8.79 20.00 0.74
CA GLY A 844 -8.48 21.09 -0.16
C GLY A 844 -7.03 21.56 0.02
N ARG A 845 -6.79 22.87 -0.13
CA ARG A 845 -5.46 23.41 0.15
C ARG A 845 -5.07 23.14 1.60
N ASN A 846 -3.93 22.49 1.79
CA ASN A 846 -3.38 22.25 3.13
C ASN A 846 -1.89 22.58 3.16
N LEU A 847 -1.45 23.07 4.31
CA LEU A 847 -0.09 23.52 4.55
C LEU A 847 0.55 22.65 5.64
N TRP A 848 1.74 22.14 5.35
CA TRP A 848 2.65 21.59 6.34
C TRP A 848 3.73 22.61 6.64
N VAL A 849 3.96 22.86 7.93
CA VAL A 849 5.02 23.75 8.42
C VAL A 849 6.04 22.92 9.17
N GLY A 850 7.30 23.06 8.80
CA GLY A 850 8.36 22.26 9.38
C GLY A 850 9.68 22.98 9.56
N LEU A 851 10.56 22.37 10.33
CA LEU A 851 11.92 22.79 10.57
C LEU A 851 12.88 21.64 10.24
N LYS A 852 13.99 21.96 9.60
CA LYS A 852 15.10 21.04 9.33
C LYS A 852 16.37 21.60 9.93
N TYR A 853 17.19 20.71 10.48
CA TYR A 853 18.52 21.06 10.94
C TYR A 853 19.52 20.01 10.44
N ARG A 854 20.68 20.47 9.97
CA ARG A 854 21.77 19.62 9.48
C ARG A 854 23.10 20.13 10.05
N TYR A 855 23.79 19.23 10.77
CA TYR A 855 25.15 19.45 11.28
C TYR A 855 26.15 18.70 10.42
#